data_0271a7652934c6dc8309ab541606a32d
#
_entry.id   0271a7652934c6dc8309ab541606a32d
#
_cell.length_a   1.000
_cell.length_b   1.000
_cell.length_c   1.000
_cell.angle_alpha   90.00
_cell.angle_beta   90.00
_cell.angle_gamma   90.00
#
_symmetry.space_group_name_H-M   'P 1'
#
loop_
_entity.id
_entity.type
_entity.pdbx_description
1 polymer ?
#
loop_
_entity_poly.entity_id
_entity_poly.type
_entity_poly.pdbx_seq_one_letter_code
_entity_poly.pdbx_strand_id
1 'polypeptide(L)'
;MNIKQLLVPAVCSLLLLPLQSCDDDADKQAQAEYMKEQIAAFESTVDQLNASILCYQSLLSGEIPVGITPIETGYKVELSGGNAYNIGTGEKVDAFFPLITISQNGNWAYSFDGSNYLDFTDPSGKTLNAYSLEDIEAAYRSPQLQIDNEGFWKMTCDGGTTYTYLSDTSRSRIAAFGGKGSGMSSLFSDIVYNETAGKLSLVLGVDKGLKDFPVINNFYLKVKGSEAEDGLTFFLNEERKYEVETSDVVRTRIKAPDGWTVTLENDELSIKAPATTSATKTQNINIIITSSKQYQRTVTLEAKLLNTTFDADYCNAWKEFVSSSENNVLLDFSYAGYMHGEVAPPEMEELIARGYKVFDVTHYGAIPDDDKSDREAFLKALEAAGAKRTLNGNTTRMQVNGDAPLNAIIYFPKGEYILQTEEEVDKTISLTMGGFLIKGAGRNLTTLKMNAKNTMATPGDMWTCPTMIEIKNYSGVNMKSDITEVVADTPKGGFEITVGSVSKIKAGDWVCLYVKNNDPEFVAKEIAPHPISDLNAATSIVKDGAEIYDLHQVASVNGNKVTFKEPIMHEVEAKYNWVIKEYKHYENVGVEDIAFEGKAEERFQHHESSSNNGSYDSEYKLIDLVRLTNSWMRRVNFISVSEAASLVSCANVSAYDIEISGNRGHSAVRSNSSSRVFIGKVYDHSSGYRIPKAGQLAEWMENAGQYHGCGVSKPSMGAVIWNVQWGDDACYEAHASQPRATLIDRCTGAFIPSRQGGDRYEVPNHLGDLIIWNMNATRTGYESNWNNQFVWWDKSSAWSKTVPPVIVGFHGASINFAETFISDVPQNKRIESQGSRVEPYSLYEAQLRRRLGYVPAWLTALK
;
A
#
# COMPACT_ATOMS: atom_id res chain seq x y z
N MET A 1 23.05 -7.55 20.18
CA MET A 1 23.23 -6.89 18.87
C MET A 1 23.36 -7.99 17.84
N ASN A 2 22.54 -8.01 16.82
CA ASN A 2 22.41 -9.17 15.92
C ASN A 2 23.55 -9.14 14.89
N ILE A 3 24.31 -10.22 14.75
CA ILE A 3 25.41 -10.37 13.78
C ILE A 3 24.97 -10.08 12.34
N LYS A 4 23.71 -10.26 12.00
CA LYS A 4 23.11 -9.83 10.71
C LYS A 4 23.37 -8.37 10.35
N GLN A 5 23.31 -7.45 11.30
CA GLN A 5 23.55 -6.02 11.05
C GLN A 5 25.01 -5.67 10.75
N LEU A 6 25.91 -6.58 11.10
CA LEU A 6 27.36 -6.38 10.93
C LEU A 6 27.94 -7.12 9.71
N LEU A 7 27.35 -8.25 9.31
CA LEU A 7 27.88 -9.13 8.27
C LEU A 7 27.22 -8.94 6.89
N VAL A 8 25.96 -8.50 6.82
CA VAL A 8 25.29 -8.25 5.54
C VAL A 8 26.03 -7.21 4.67
N PRO A 9 26.48 -6.06 5.21
CA PRO A 9 27.31 -5.14 4.43
C PRO A 9 28.66 -5.73 3.99
N ALA A 10 29.27 -6.59 4.81
CA ALA A 10 30.57 -7.21 4.48
C ALA A 10 30.44 -8.24 3.33
N VAL A 11 29.35 -9.02 3.31
CA VAL A 11 29.08 -9.98 2.23
C VAL A 11 28.73 -9.24 0.93
N CYS A 12 27.93 -8.16 0.99
CA CYS A 12 27.63 -7.34 -0.19
C CYS A 12 28.88 -6.67 -0.77
N SER A 13 29.87 -6.29 0.06
CA SER A 13 31.12 -5.70 -0.43
C SER A 13 32.11 -6.72 -1.03
N LEU A 14 32.04 -7.99 -0.61
CA LEU A 14 32.83 -9.08 -1.21
C LEU A 14 32.44 -9.36 -2.67
N LEU A 15 31.22 -9.02 -3.07
CA LEU A 15 30.63 -9.32 -4.37
C LEU A 15 30.78 -8.20 -5.40
N LEU A 16 31.34 -7.05 -5.00
CA LEU A 16 31.62 -5.90 -5.88
C LEU A 16 33.04 -5.91 -6.45
N LEU A 17 33.69 -7.07 -6.58
CA LEU A 17 34.95 -7.17 -7.33
C LEU A 17 34.69 -6.83 -8.80
N PRO A 18 35.52 -5.98 -9.45
CA PRO A 18 35.30 -5.61 -10.83
C PRO A 18 35.47 -6.85 -11.73
N LEU A 19 34.39 -7.23 -12.38
CA LEU A 19 34.39 -8.22 -13.45
C LEU A 19 35.19 -7.64 -14.63
N GLN A 20 36.47 -7.96 -14.70
CA GLN A 20 37.22 -7.71 -15.90
C GLN A 20 37.07 -8.89 -16.85
N SER A 21 36.41 -8.61 -17.97
CA SER A 21 36.49 -9.35 -19.23
C SER A 21 35.87 -10.72 -19.30
N CYS A 22 34.55 -10.73 -19.59
CA CYS A 22 33.94 -11.74 -20.48
C CYS A 22 32.87 -11.04 -21.32
N ASP A 23 32.91 -11.26 -22.62
CA ASP A 23 32.04 -10.57 -23.61
C ASP A 23 30.69 -11.26 -23.84
N ASP A 24 30.26 -12.16 -22.93
CA ASP A 24 29.01 -12.88 -23.06
C ASP A 24 28.05 -12.56 -21.90
N ASP A 25 26.90 -11.94 -22.22
CA ASP A 25 25.90 -11.52 -21.23
C ASP A 25 25.24 -12.71 -20.53
N ALA A 26 25.22 -13.90 -21.13
CA ALA A 26 24.70 -15.12 -20.51
C ALA A 26 25.60 -15.64 -19.38
N ASP A 27 26.93 -15.54 -19.54
CA ASP A 27 27.90 -15.95 -18.52
C ASP A 27 27.89 -15.01 -17.31
N LYS A 28 27.66 -13.69 -17.53
CA LYS A 28 27.52 -12.72 -16.45
C LYS A 28 26.26 -12.93 -15.63
N GLN A 29 25.16 -13.34 -16.28
CA GLN A 29 23.88 -13.60 -15.61
C GLN A 29 23.94 -14.89 -14.80
N ALA A 30 24.54 -15.95 -15.34
CA ALA A 30 24.78 -17.21 -14.62
C ALA A 30 25.71 -17.01 -13.41
N GLN A 31 26.74 -16.17 -13.55
CA GLN A 31 27.67 -15.84 -12.47
C GLN A 31 27.03 -14.97 -11.38
N ALA A 32 26.12 -14.04 -11.74
CA ALA A 32 25.36 -13.23 -10.80
C ALA A 32 24.32 -14.08 -10.03
N GLU A 33 23.71 -15.06 -10.70
CA GLU A 33 22.76 -15.98 -10.08
C GLU A 33 23.46 -16.95 -9.12
N TYR A 34 24.59 -17.52 -9.53
CA TYR A 34 25.45 -18.34 -8.68
C TYR A 34 25.92 -17.57 -7.43
N MET A 35 26.36 -16.30 -7.58
CA MET A 35 26.75 -15.46 -6.45
C MET A 35 25.59 -15.16 -5.50
N LYS A 36 24.39 -14.95 -6.02
CA LYS A 36 23.19 -14.72 -5.23
C LYS A 36 22.80 -15.95 -4.41
N GLU A 37 22.93 -17.13 -4.97
CA GLU A 37 22.75 -18.40 -4.25
C GLU A 37 23.79 -18.59 -3.16
N GLN A 38 25.05 -18.25 -3.42
CA GLN A 38 26.12 -18.33 -2.41
C GLN A 38 25.91 -17.35 -1.25
N ILE A 39 25.41 -16.13 -1.52
CA ILE A 39 25.05 -15.17 -0.48
C ILE A 39 23.91 -15.71 0.40
N ALA A 40 22.85 -16.19 -0.21
CA ALA A 40 21.69 -16.72 0.52
C ALA A 40 22.08 -17.95 1.39
N ALA A 41 22.91 -18.84 0.87
CA ALA A 41 23.43 -19.99 1.61
C ALA A 41 24.29 -19.55 2.80
N PHE A 42 25.11 -18.51 2.60
CA PHE A 42 25.94 -17.95 3.66
C PHE A 42 25.12 -17.26 4.75
N GLU A 43 24.14 -16.43 4.39
CA GLU A 43 23.23 -15.78 5.35
C GLU A 43 22.47 -16.84 6.18
N SER A 44 21.99 -17.91 5.56
CA SER A 44 21.35 -19.04 6.23
C SER A 44 22.28 -19.72 7.24
N THR A 45 23.55 -19.91 6.87
CA THR A 45 24.56 -20.54 7.77
C THR A 45 24.87 -19.66 8.99
N VAL A 46 24.99 -18.36 8.79
CA VAL A 46 25.21 -17.38 9.88
C VAL A 46 24.02 -17.35 10.84
N ASP A 47 22.81 -17.36 10.31
CA ASP A 47 21.60 -17.38 11.13
C ASP A 47 21.48 -18.65 11.96
N GLN A 48 21.77 -19.81 11.37
CA GLN A 48 21.75 -21.09 12.06
C GLN A 48 22.83 -21.17 13.14
N LEU A 49 24.03 -20.65 12.89
CA LEU A 49 25.10 -20.58 13.88
C LEU A 49 24.71 -19.67 15.06
N ASN A 50 24.15 -18.49 14.77
CA ASN A 50 23.66 -17.58 15.81
C ASN A 50 22.55 -18.18 16.65
N ALA A 51 21.57 -18.82 16.00
CA ALA A 51 20.49 -19.50 16.69
C ALA A 51 21.04 -20.63 17.59
N SER A 52 22.01 -21.40 17.11
CA SER A 52 22.66 -22.48 17.86
C SER A 52 23.42 -21.96 19.09
N ILE A 53 24.16 -20.85 18.96
CA ILE A 53 24.87 -20.20 20.07
C ILE A 53 23.89 -19.72 21.13
N LEU A 54 22.85 -18.99 20.73
CA LEU A 54 21.86 -18.44 21.65
C LEU A 54 21.08 -19.55 22.36
N CYS A 55 20.67 -20.57 21.63
CA CYS A 55 20.00 -21.75 22.20
C CYS A 55 20.90 -22.42 23.27
N TYR A 56 22.15 -22.68 22.93
CA TYR A 56 23.08 -23.35 23.87
C TYR A 56 23.39 -22.48 25.08
N GLN A 57 23.53 -21.19 24.96
CA GLN A 57 23.70 -20.26 26.07
C GLN A 57 22.50 -20.27 27.01
N SER A 58 21.28 -20.22 26.45
CA SER A 58 20.03 -20.31 27.22
C SER A 58 19.92 -21.64 27.99
N LEU A 59 20.25 -22.75 27.34
CA LEU A 59 20.27 -24.06 27.99
C LEU A 59 21.29 -24.15 29.14
N LEU A 60 22.48 -23.58 28.98
CA LEU A 60 23.49 -23.51 30.04
C LEU A 60 23.09 -22.57 31.18
N SER A 61 22.29 -21.54 30.90
CA SER A 61 21.75 -20.64 31.94
C SER A 61 20.59 -21.24 32.74
N GLY A 62 20.15 -22.47 32.39
CA GLY A 62 19.14 -23.23 33.13
C GLY A 62 17.75 -23.21 32.49
N GLU A 63 17.59 -22.66 31.28
CA GLU A 63 16.37 -22.84 30.51
C GLU A 63 16.19 -24.30 30.05
N ILE A 64 14.96 -24.74 29.86
CA ILE A 64 14.64 -26.13 29.57
C ILE A 64 13.95 -26.19 28.19
N PRO A 65 14.27 -27.16 27.32
CA PRO A 65 13.48 -27.43 26.15
C PRO A 65 12.06 -27.87 26.51
N VAL A 66 11.07 -27.16 25.97
CA VAL A 66 9.63 -27.41 26.21
C VAL A 66 8.88 -27.80 24.94
N GLY A 67 9.53 -27.70 23.78
CA GLY A 67 9.05 -28.16 22.50
C GLY A 67 10.22 -28.41 21.56
N ILE A 68 10.19 -29.51 20.82
CA ILE A 68 11.19 -29.84 19.78
C ILE A 68 10.47 -30.32 18.54
N THR A 69 10.67 -29.64 17.44
CA THR A 69 10.06 -29.96 16.14
C THR A 69 11.17 -30.17 15.11
N PRO A 70 11.20 -31.28 14.39
CA PRO A 70 12.14 -31.48 13.29
C PRO A 70 11.96 -30.44 12.19
N ILE A 71 13.06 -29.95 11.64
CA ILE A 71 13.11 -29.08 10.46
C ILE A 71 14.11 -29.68 9.45
N GLU A 72 14.15 -29.17 8.23
CA GLU A 72 14.94 -29.75 7.14
C GLU A 72 16.45 -29.90 7.49
N THR A 73 17.02 -28.96 8.26
CA THR A 73 18.45 -28.92 8.59
C THR A 73 18.75 -29.19 10.07
N GLY A 74 17.78 -29.67 10.85
CA GLY A 74 17.96 -29.91 12.29
C GLY A 74 16.67 -29.87 13.09
N TYR A 75 16.61 -29.04 14.13
CA TYR A 75 15.44 -28.93 15.01
C TYR A 75 15.13 -27.48 15.37
N LYS A 76 13.82 -27.16 15.43
CA LYS A 76 13.31 -25.98 16.13
C LYS A 76 13.17 -26.36 17.61
N VAL A 77 13.88 -25.67 18.49
CA VAL A 77 13.86 -25.88 19.95
C VAL A 77 13.19 -24.71 20.62
N GLU A 78 12.07 -24.97 21.30
CA GLU A 78 11.37 -23.98 22.12
C GLU A 78 11.81 -24.10 23.57
N LEU A 79 12.19 -22.99 24.19
CA LEU A 79 12.72 -22.96 25.54
C LEU A 79 11.73 -22.40 26.56
N SER A 80 11.90 -22.76 27.83
CA SER A 80 11.03 -22.35 28.94
C SER A 80 10.98 -20.83 29.15
N GLY A 81 11.99 -20.07 28.68
CA GLY A 81 12.01 -18.62 28.68
C GLY A 81 11.11 -17.96 27.62
N GLY A 82 10.49 -18.73 26.71
CA GLY A 82 9.62 -18.24 25.65
C GLY A 82 10.32 -18.04 24.29
N ASN A 83 11.63 -18.25 24.23
CA ASN A 83 12.38 -18.15 22.99
C ASN A 83 12.34 -19.46 22.20
N ALA A 84 12.41 -19.36 20.86
CA ALA A 84 12.54 -20.52 19.97
C ALA A 84 13.72 -20.33 19.04
N TYR A 85 14.48 -21.40 18.81
CA TYR A 85 15.69 -21.38 18.00
C TYR A 85 15.70 -22.52 16.99
N ASN A 86 16.06 -22.23 15.74
CA ASN A 86 16.34 -23.24 14.75
C ASN A 86 17.82 -23.62 14.85
N ILE A 87 18.12 -24.84 15.28
CA ILE A 87 19.47 -25.35 15.45
C ILE A 87 19.75 -26.52 14.48
N GLY A 88 20.99 -26.61 14.00
CA GLY A 88 21.36 -27.64 13.03
C GLY A 88 22.86 -27.86 12.99
N THR A 89 23.27 -28.88 12.23
CA THR A 89 24.68 -29.27 12.07
C THR A 89 25.34 -28.68 10.83
N GLY A 90 24.79 -27.69 10.17
CA GLY A 90 25.29 -26.90 9.05
C GLY A 90 26.34 -27.52 8.09
N GLU A 91 26.43 -27.07 6.86
CA GLU A 91 27.46 -27.46 5.91
C GLU A 91 28.75 -26.63 6.09
N LYS A 92 29.93 -27.21 5.71
CA LYS A 92 31.23 -26.53 5.79
C LYS A 92 31.33 -25.39 4.78
N VAL A 93 31.70 -24.17 5.26
CA VAL A 93 32.04 -23.03 4.41
C VAL A 93 33.52 -22.73 4.52
N ASP A 94 34.24 -22.64 3.38
CA ASP A 94 35.70 -22.38 3.33
C ASP A 94 36.09 -20.88 3.50
N ALA A 95 35.24 -20.10 4.21
CA ALA A 95 35.50 -18.68 4.47
C ALA A 95 35.83 -18.44 5.94
N PHE A 96 36.72 -17.48 6.19
CA PHE A 96 37.29 -17.19 7.50
C PHE A 96 36.80 -15.81 7.97
N PHE A 97 35.93 -15.76 8.93
CA PHE A 97 35.28 -14.53 9.42
C PHE A 97 35.66 -14.16 10.84
N PRO A 98 35.89 -12.85 11.12
CA PRO A 98 36.13 -12.42 12.47
C PRO A 98 34.86 -12.42 13.33
N LEU A 99 34.95 -12.92 14.55
CA LEU A 99 33.95 -12.73 15.58
C LEU A 99 34.13 -11.34 16.18
N ILE A 100 33.07 -10.54 16.22
CA ILE A 100 33.13 -9.18 16.76
C ILE A 100 32.37 -9.11 18.08
N THR A 101 32.97 -8.47 19.07
CA THR A 101 32.40 -8.28 20.41
C THR A 101 32.81 -6.90 20.97
N ILE A 102 32.28 -6.60 22.14
CA ILE A 102 32.77 -5.49 22.96
C ILE A 102 33.57 -6.11 24.10
N SER A 103 34.84 -5.72 24.22
CA SER A 103 35.75 -6.19 25.25
C SER A 103 35.29 -5.73 26.66
N GLN A 104 35.88 -6.32 27.72
CA GLN A 104 35.62 -5.90 29.09
C GLN A 104 35.95 -4.42 29.36
N ASN A 105 36.82 -3.85 28.56
CA ASN A 105 37.18 -2.43 28.62
C ASN A 105 36.23 -1.50 27.85
N GLY A 106 35.14 -2.03 27.31
CA GLY A 106 34.17 -1.26 26.54
C GLY A 106 34.61 -0.91 25.11
N ASN A 107 35.65 -1.56 24.61
CA ASN A 107 36.14 -1.34 23.25
C ASN A 107 35.56 -2.35 22.27
N TRP A 108 35.41 -1.96 21.00
CA TRP A 108 35.16 -2.92 19.95
C TRP A 108 36.35 -3.87 19.80
N ALA A 109 36.09 -5.18 19.76
CA ALA A 109 37.15 -6.20 19.64
C ALA A 109 36.74 -7.27 18.64
N TYR A 110 37.71 -7.93 18.04
CA TYR A 110 37.54 -9.03 17.11
C TYR A 110 38.45 -10.23 17.44
N SER A 111 37.97 -11.40 17.07
CA SER A 111 38.73 -12.65 17.18
C SER A 111 38.51 -13.53 15.97
N PHE A 112 39.51 -14.28 15.57
CA PHE A 112 39.42 -15.30 14.52
C PHE A 112 39.44 -16.74 15.07
N ASP A 113 39.73 -16.92 16.35
CA ASP A 113 39.79 -18.21 17.00
C ASP A 113 38.80 -18.36 18.16
N GLY A 114 38.01 -17.32 18.41
CA GLY A 114 36.98 -17.29 19.47
C GLY A 114 37.55 -17.24 20.90
N SER A 115 38.89 -17.20 21.04
CA SER A 115 39.57 -17.25 22.33
C SER A 115 40.44 -15.99 22.57
N ASN A 116 41.10 -15.53 21.54
CA ASN A 116 41.98 -14.37 21.59
C ASN A 116 41.33 -13.17 20.91
N TYR A 117 40.90 -12.19 21.69
CA TYR A 117 40.26 -10.97 21.19
C TYR A 117 41.22 -9.81 21.15
N LEU A 118 41.29 -9.12 20.01
CA LEU A 118 42.08 -7.93 19.80
C LEU A 118 41.13 -6.71 19.67
N ASP A 119 41.47 -5.63 20.36
CA ASP A 119 40.71 -4.40 20.25
C ASP A 119 40.89 -3.79 18.85
N PHE A 120 39.83 -3.24 18.27
CA PHE A 120 39.90 -2.45 17.07
C PHE A 120 40.61 -1.12 17.33
N THR A 121 41.45 -0.70 16.40
CA THR A 121 42.10 0.60 16.46
C THR A 121 41.82 1.40 15.19
N ASP A 122 41.75 2.72 15.31
CA ASP A 122 41.74 3.62 14.16
C ASP A 122 43.14 3.65 13.44
N PRO A 123 43.26 4.33 12.29
CA PRO A 123 44.53 4.43 11.56
C PRO A 123 45.64 5.10 12.37
N SER A 124 45.34 5.85 13.43
CA SER A 124 46.31 6.45 14.34
C SER A 124 46.77 5.49 15.45
N GLY A 125 46.15 4.31 15.55
CA GLY A 125 46.42 3.33 16.61
C GLY A 125 45.63 3.55 17.90
N LYS A 126 44.64 4.48 17.92
CA LYS A 126 43.76 4.72 19.05
C LYS A 126 42.66 3.64 19.07
N THR A 127 42.47 3.02 20.23
CA THR A 127 41.44 2.00 20.41
C THR A 127 40.01 2.57 20.26
N LEU A 128 39.11 1.85 19.57
CA LEU A 128 37.75 2.26 19.28
C LEU A 128 36.81 1.86 20.42
N ASN A 129 36.34 2.83 21.19
CA ASN A 129 35.44 2.61 22.30
C ASN A 129 33.97 2.51 21.81
N ALA A 130 33.26 1.52 22.29
CA ALA A 130 31.85 1.26 21.90
C ALA A 130 30.85 2.14 22.68
N TYR A 131 31.29 2.86 23.73
CA TYR A 131 30.45 3.65 24.63
C TYR A 131 30.96 5.09 24.84
N SER A 132 31.61 5.69 23.85
CA SER A 132 32.13 7.07 23.99
C SER A 132 31.01 8.07 24.29
N LEU A 133 31.14 8.82 25.39
CA LEU A 133 30.19 9.89 25.77
C LEU A 133 30.51 11.24 25.10
N GLU A 134 31.70 11.39 24.53
CA GLU A 134 32.16 12.64 23.91
C GLU A 134 31.69 12.81 22.47
N ASP A 135 31.28 11.72 21.81
CA ASP A 135 30.77 11.74 20.45
C ASP A 135 29.67 10.69 20.30
N ILE A 136 28.43 11.08 20.58
CA ILE A 136 27.27 10.19 20.55
C ILE A 136 27.03 9.61 19.15
N GLU A 137 27.32 10.34 18.08
CA GLU A 137 27.20 9.83 16.72
C GLU A 137 28.25 8.75 16.40
N ALA A 138 29.47 8.90 16.86
CA ALA A 138 30.52 7.90 16.70
C ALA A 138 30.28 6.66 17.57
N ALA A 139 29.72 6.80 18.78
CA ALA A 139 29.42 5.70 19.69
C ALA A 139 28.39 4.71 19.14
N TYR A 140 27.50 5.15 18.22
CA TYR A 140 26.49 4.30 17.58
C TYR A 140 26.94 3.68 16.26
N ARG A 141 28.12 3.98 15.75
CA ARG A 141 28.64 3.38 14.51
C ARG A 141 29.26 2.02 14.82
N SER A 142 28.59 0.98 14.43
CA SER A 142 29.13 -0.38 14.46
C SER A 142 30.27 -0.51 13.46
N PRO A 143 31.35 -1.28 13.76
CA PRO A 143 32.40 -1.59 12.81
C PRO A 143 31.78 -2.23 11.54
N GLN A 144 32.11 -1.66 10.38
CA GLN A 144 31.77 -2.22 9.07
C GLN A 144 32.99 -2.91 8.50
N LEU A 145 32.89 -4.19 8.22
CA LEU A 145 34.00 -4.99 7.66
C LEU A 145 33.92 -4.98 6.14
N GLN A 146 35.08 -4.94 5.53
CA GLN A 146 35.24 -5.03 4.09
C GLN A 146 36.51 -5.84 3.77
N ILE A 147 36.52 -6.55 2.67
CA ILE A 147 37.70 -7.16 2.09
C ILE A 147 38.22 -6.22 1.02
N ASP A 148 39.56 -5.96 1.01
CA ASP A 148 40.19 -5.15 -0.02
C ASP A 148 40.41 -5.98 -1.31
N ASN A 149 40.93 -5.30 -2.34
CA ASN A 149 41.21 -5.92 -3.64
C ASN A 149 42.35 -6.96 -3.60
N GLU A 150 43.11 -7.03 -2.48
CA GLU A 150 44.18 -8.02 -2.25
C GLU A 150 43.67 -9.21 -1.43
N GLY A 151 42.40 -9.18 -0.98
CA GLY A 151 41.82 -10.27 -0.22
C GLY A 151 42.04 -10.20 1.30
N PHE A 152 42.38 -9.04 1.86
CA PHE A 152 42.55 -8.85 3.29
C PHE A 152 41.38 -8.15 3.97
N TRP A 153 41.11 -8.55 5.22
CA TRP A 153 40.10 -7.90 6.03
C TRP A 153 40.50 -6.50 6.46
N LYS A 154 39.63 -5.52 6.23
CA LYS A 154 39.72 -4.16 6.77
C LYS A 154 38.37 -3.74 7.38
N MET A 155 38.41 -2.71 8.21
CA MET A 155 37.25 -2.25 8.95
C MET A 155 37.18 -0.72 8.92
N THR A 156 35.96 -0.17 8.91
CA THR A 156 35.64 1.24 9.11
C THR A 156 34.61 1.43 10.21
N CYS A 157 34.69 2.52 10.96
CA CYS A 157 33.66 2.96 11.91
C CYS A 157 33.08 4.35 11.59
N ASP A 158 33.51 4.96 10.49
CA ASP A 158 33.16 6.32 10.06
C ASP A 158 32.43 6.38 8.72
N GLY A 159 31.76 5.26 8.36
CA GLY A 159 30.95 5.16 7.13
C GLY A 159 31.80 5.04 5.86
N GLY A 160 33.04 4.56 5.97
CA GLY A 160 33.94 4.33 4.81
C GLY A 160 34.92 5.47 4.52
N THR A 161 34.99 6.45 5.39
CA THR A 161 35.95 7.56 5.25
C THR A 161 37.37 7.10 5.53
N THR A 162 37.56 6.28 6.59
CA THR A 162 38.85 5.68 6.93
C THR A 162 38.73 4.17 7.17
N TYR A 163 39.83 3.44 6.91
CA TYR A 163 39.89 1.98 7.08
C TYR A 163 41.14 1.54 7.84
N THR A 164 40.99 0.54 8.72
CA THR A 164 42.07 -0.15 9.39
C THR A 164 42.03 -1.63 9.04
N TYR A 165 43.22 -2.23 8.75
CA TYR A 165 43.32 -3.67 8.50
C TYR A 165 43.19 -4.47 9.80
N LEU A 166 42.45 -5.57 9.75
CA LEU A 166 42.47 -6.54 10.81
C LEU A 166 43.83 -7.31 10.76
N SER A 167 44.40 -7.47 11.92
CA SER A 167 45.74 -8.07 12.05
C SER A 167 45.70 -9.18 13.13
N ASP A 168 46.63 -10.14 12.99
CA ASP A 168 46.86 -11.15 14.02
C ASP A 168 47.73 -10.57 15.18
N THR A 169 48.04 -11.39 16.16
CA THR A 169 48.89 -11.01 17.29
C THR A 169 50.33 -10.68 16.90
N SER A 170 50.77 -11.07 15.70
CA SER A 170 52.05 -10.71 15.11
C SER A 170 52.04 -9.44 14.25
N ARG A 171 50.87 -8.75 14.17
CA ARG A 171 50.57 -7.58 13.36
C ARG A 171 50.56 -7.84 11.84
N SER A 172 50.40 -9.11 11.44
CA SER A 172 50.25 -9.47 10.03
C SER A 172 48.79 -9.29 9.62
N ARG A 173 48.52 -8.73 8.42
CA ARG A 173 47.15 -8.60 7.89
C ARG A 173 46.53 -9.99 7.71
N ILE A 174 45.25 -10.10 7.99
CA ILE A 174 44.52 -11.35 7.92
C ILE A 174 43.81 -11.46 6.58
N ALA A 175 44.14 -12.53 5.83
CA ALA A 175 43.46 -12.87 4.58
C ALA A 175 42.09 -13.45 4.86
N ALA A 176 41.12 -13.07 4.05
CA ALA A 176 39.75 -13.55 4.14
C ALA A 176 39.59 -14.98 3.59
N PHE A 177 40.50 -15.39 2.71
CA PHE A 177 40.45 -16.70 2.03
C PHE A 177 41.77 -17.45 2.20
N GLY A 178 41.71 -18.79 2.32
CA GLY A 178 42.88 -19.67 2.31
C GLY A 178 43.75 -19.66 3.57
N GLY A 179 43.29 -19.08 4.68
CA GLY A 179 43.97 -19.13 5.98
C GLY A 179 43.83 -20.47 6.69
N LYS A 180 44.84 -20.86 7.49
CA LYS A 180 44.71 -22.03 8.38
C LYS A 180 43.87 -21.70 9.61
N GLY A 181 42.56 -21.67 9.44
CA GLY A 181 41.57 -21.56 10.50
C GLY A 181 40.63 -22.76 10.47
N SER A 182 40.26 -23.27 11.60
CA SER A 182 39.16 -24.23 11.69
C SER A 182 37.83 -23.49 11.43
N GLY A 183 37.38 -23.49 10.18
CA GLY A 183 36.06 -22.95 9.82
C GLY A 183 35.01 -23.73 10.61
N MET A 184 34.32 -23.05 11.53
CA MET A 184 33.15 -23.62 12.21
C MET A 184 31.92 -23.27 11.40
N SER A 185 31.39 -24.23 10.68
CA SER A 185 30.12 -24.12 9.97
C SER A 185 28.91 -24.32 10.87
N SER A 186 29.13 -24.97 12.04
CA SER A 186 28.08 -25.24 13.04
C SER A 186 28.68 -25.34 14.43
N LEU A 187 27.94 -24.90 15.45
CA LEU A 187 28.30 -25.07 16.86
C LEU A 187 28.24 -26.55 17.27
N PHE A 188 27.31 -27.33 16.67
CA PHE A 188 27.07 -28.73 16.99
C PHE A 188 27.56 -29.62 15.85
N SER A 189 28.32 -30.66 16.18
CA SER A 189 28.68 -31.71 15.25
C SER A 189 27.60 -32.78 15.15
N ASP A 190 26.72 -32.89 16.16
CA ASP A 190 25.56 -33.77 16.17
C ASP A 190 24.47 -33.22 17.09
N ILE A 191 23.21 -33.47 16.73
CA ILE A 191 22.00 -33.06 17.47
C ILE A 191 21.04 -34.25 17.45
N VAL A 192 20.75 -34.85 18.62
CA VAL A 192 19.85 -35.99 18.72
C VAL A 192 18.72 -35.69 19.69
N TYR A 193 17.48 -35.73 19.20
CA TYR A 193 16.29 -35.72 20.04
C TYR A 193 15.75 -37.14 20.20
N ASN A 194 15.73 -37.63 21.45
CA ASN A 194 15.10 -38.87 21.80
C ASN A 194 13.77 -38.58 22.49
N GLU A 195 12.68 -38.68 21.74
CA GLU A 195 11.34 -38.37 22.22
C GLU A 195 10.92 -39.33 23.34
N THR A 196 11.23 -40.63 23.22
CA THR A 196 10.89 -41.66 24.24
C THR A 196 11.60 -41.40 25.55
N ALA A 197 12.87 -41.00 25.51
CA ALA A 197 13.63 -40.63 26.70
C ALA A 197 13.37 -39.19 27.19
N GLY A 198 12.64 -38.39 26.41
CA GLY A 198 12.43 -36.96 26.71
C GLY A 198 13.75 -36.19 26.83
N LYS A 199 14.69 -36.40 25.86
CA LYS A 199 16.04 -35.90 25.98
C LYS A 199 16.55 -35.31 24.69
N LEU A 200 17.08 -34.07 24.71
CA LEU A 200 17.84 -33.42 23.68
C LEU A 200 19.34 -33.55 23.98
N SER A 201 20.08 -34.17 23.11
CA SER A 201 21.54 -34.38 23.21
C SER A 201 22.25 -33.51 22.18
N LEU A 202 23.15 -32.63 22.62
CA LEU A 202 23.96 -31.75 21.78
C LEU A 202 25.42 -32.14 21.87
N VAL A 203 26.07 -32.38 20.73
CA VAL A 203 27.51 -32.65 20.63
C VAL A 203 28.21 -31.42 20.07
N LEU A 204 29.08 -30.78 20.86
CA LEU A 204 29.83 -29.62 20.43
C LEU A 204 30.87 -30.00 19.38
N GLY A 205 30.98 -29.15 18.33
CA GLY A 205 31.91 -29.38 17.22
C GLY A 205 33.37 -29.25 17.58
N VAL A 206 33.71 -28.43 18.59
CA VAL A 206 35.08 -28.08 18.99
C VAL A 206 35.76 -29.17 19.82
N ASP A 207 35.09 -29.66 20.84
CA ASP A 207 35.67 -30.59 21.82
C ASP A 207 34.96 -31.96 21.86
N LYS A 208 33.98 -32.17 21.01
CA LYS A 208 33.08 -33.34 20.97
C LYS A 208 32.40 -33.62 22.33
N GLY A 209 32.27 -32.59 23.15
CA GLY A 209 31.58 -32.69 24.43
C GLY A 209 30.08 -32.93 24.24
N LEU A 210 29.59 -34.03 24.81
CA LEU A 210 28.17 -34.36 24.84
C LEU A 210 27.49 -33.64 26.00
N LYS A 211 26.39 -32.94 25.72
CA LYS A 211 25.50 -32.33 26.72
C LYS A 211 24.07 -32.79 26.48
N ASP A 212 23.49 -33.30 27.56
CA ASP A 212 22.12 -33.78 27.61
C ASP A 212 21.21 -32.81 28.36
N PHE A 213 20.05 -32.52 27.77
CA PHE A 213 19.03 -31.65 28.34
C PHE A 213 17.69 -32.39 28.39
N PRO A 214 16.97 -32.40 29.53
CA PRO A 214 15.63 -32.96 29.62
C PRO A 214 14.65 -32.11 28.84
N VAL A 215 13.69 -32.72 28.11
CA VAL A 215 12.64 -32.06 27.33
C VAL A 215 11.29 -32.28 28.02
N ILE A 216 10.53 -31.22 28.24
CA ILE A 216 9.23 -31.26 28.89
C ILE A 216 8.17 -30.64 27.99
N ASN A 217 7.49 -31.44 27.21
CA ASN A 217 6.56 -31.04 26.15
C ASN A 217 5.07 -31.04 26.54
N ASN A 218 4.71 -31.58 27.70
CA ASN A 218 3.34 -31.63 28.24
C ASN A 218 3.05 -30.57 29.31
N PHE A 219 3.85 -29.52 29.38
CA PHE A 219 3.72 -28.41 30.32
C PHE A 219 3.51 -27.12 29.56
N TYR A 220 2.26 -26.63 29.51
CA TYR A 220 1.90 -25.45 28.71
C TYR A 220 0.71 -24.66 29.28
N LEU A 221 0.63 -23.40 28.83
CA LEU A 221 -0.54 -22.54 28.91
C LEU A 221 -0.74 -21.93 27.52
N LYS A 222 -1.92 -22.10 26.92
CA LYS A 222 -2.32 -21.52 25.64
C LYS A 222 -3.50 -20.59 25.83
N VAL A 223 -3.44 -19.41 25.24
CA VAL A 223 -4.51 -18.40 25.26
C VAL A 223 -5.23 -18.48 23.92
N LYS A 224 -6.48 -18.94 23.93
CA LYS A 224 -7.28 -19.08 22.72
C LYS A 224 -7.60 -17.72 22.12
N GLY A 225 -7.42 -17.58 20.80
CA GLY A 225 -7.67 -16.33 20.07
C GLY A 225 -6.51 -15.34 20.11
N SER A 226 -5.43 -15.62 20.84
CA SER A 226 -4.22 -14.77 20.81
C SER A 226 -3.47 -14.84 19.48
N GLU A 227 -3.72 -15.85 18.66
CA GLU A 227 -3.13 -16.09 17.35
C GLU A 227 -3.92 -15.42 16.21
N ALA A 228 -5.08 -14.82 16.52
CA ALA A 228 -5.86 -14.07 15.54
C ALA A 228 -5.10 -12.79 15.14
N GLU A 229 -5.28 -12.34 13.89
CA GLU A 229 -4.55 -11.20 13.29
C GLU A 229 -4.59 -9.92 14.14
N ASP A 230 -5.69 -9.69 14.85
CA ASP A 230 -5.90 -8.60 15.83
C ASP A 230 -6.17 -9.10 17.27
N GLY A 231 -5.86 -10.37 17.55
CA GLY A 231 -6.20 -11.05 18.80
C GLY A 231 -5.68 -10.41 20.09
N LEU A 232 -4.57 -9.70 20.05
CA LEU A 232 -3.99 -9.00 21.20
C LEU A 232 -3.74 -7.50 20.92
N THR A 233 -4.57 -6.90 20.06
CA THR A 233 -4.56 -5.46 19.81
C THR A 233 -5.62 -4.76 20.66
N PHE A 234 -5.21 -3.77 21.47
CA PHE A 234 -6.05 -3.09 22.44
C PHE A 234 -6.11 -1.59 22.19
N PHE A 235 -7.29 -1.01 22.36
CA PHE A 235 -7.46 0.42 22.57
C PHE A 235 -7.12 0.82 24.02
N LEU A 236 -6.93 2.11 24.29
CA LEU A 236 -6.79 2.62 25.63
C LEU A 236 -8.05 2.30 26.48
N ASN A 237 -7.87 1.85 27.70
CA ASN A 237 -8.90 1.38 28.64
C ASN A 237 -9.68 0.11 28.21
N GLU A 238 -9.39 -0.48 27.09
CA GLU A 238 -10.08 -1.68 26.63
C GLU A 238 -9.76 -2.87 27.53
N GLU A 239 -10.78 -3.65 27.85
CA GLU A 239 -10.66 -4.91 28.57
C GLU A 239 -11.20 -6.04 27.69
N ARG A 240 -10.39 -7.11 27.55
CA ARG A 240 -10.78 -8.33 26.83
C ARG A 240 -10.52 -9.55 27.67
N LYS A 241 -11.33 -10.58 27.45
CA LYS A 241 -11.27 -11.86 28.12
C LYS A 241 -10.99 -12.97 27.14
N TYR A 242 -10.08 -13.86 27.52
CA TYR A 242 -9.63 -14.97 26.68
C TYR A 242 -9.74 -16.29 27.46
N GLU A 243 -10.23 -17.33 26.82
CA GLU A 243 -10.20 -18.68 27.37
C GLU A 243 -8.77 -19.23 27.36
N VAL A 244 -8.36 -19.92 28.44
CA VAL A 244 -7.03 -20.47 28.60
C VAL A 244 -7.08 -21.99 28.73
N GLU A 245 -6.23 -22.67 27.98
CA GLU A 245 -6.00 -24.11 28.09
C GLU A 245 -4.66 -24.35 28.78
N THR A 246 -4.64 -25.19 29.82
CA THR A 246 -3.43 -25.48 30.58
C THR A 246 -3.17 -26.98 30.69
N SER A 247 -1.91 -27.37 30.81
CA SER A 247 -1.48 -28.74 31.17
C SER A 247 -0.32 -28.69 32.16
N ASP A 248 -0.39 -29.48 33.23
CA ASP A 248 0.56 -29.56 34.33
C ASP A 248 0.92 -28.19 34.97
N VAL A 249 -0.01 -27.24 35.01
CA VAL A 249 0.20 -25.91 35.61
C VAL A 249 -0.38 -25.90 37.02
N VAL A 250 0.46 -25.77 38.03
CA VAL A 250 0.05 -25.72 39.47
C VAL A 250 0.10 -24.30 40.05
N ARG A 251 0.81 -23.39 39.39
CA ARG A 251 0.92 -21.99 39.80
C ARG A 251 1.22 -21.10 38.60
N THR A 252 0.60 -19.90 38.61
CA THR A 252 0.87 -18.85 37.62
C THR A 252 1.34 -17.58 38.34
N ARG A 253 2.21 -16.84 37.68
CA ARG A 253 2.62 -15.48 38.05
C ARG A 253 2.65 -14.61 36.78
N ILE A 254 1.93 -13.50 36.83
CA ILE A 254 1.82 -12.60 35.71
C ILE A 254 2.74 -11.39 35.94
N LYS A 255 3.52 -11.04 34.91
CA LYS A 255 4.30 -9.80 34.82
C LYS A 255 3.77 -9.02 33.63
N ALA A 256 2.92 -8.03 33.89
CA ALA A 256 2.38 -7.12 32.90
C ALA A 256 3.24 -5.85 32.79
N PRO A 257 3.25 -5.17 31.65
CA PRO A 257 3.85 -3.85 31.51
C PRO A 257 3.13 -2.80 32.37
N ASP A 258 3.77 -1.67 32.59
CA ASP A 258 3.20 -0.58 33.37
C ASP A 258 1.87 -0.09 32.77
N GLY A 259 0.87 0.05 33.65
CA GLY A 259 -0.47 0.48 33.32
C GLY A 259 -1.41 -0.62 32.82
N TRP A 260 -0.92 -1.82 32.50
CA TRP A 260 -1.75 -2.97 32.17
C TRP A 260 -2.23 -3.68 33.43
N THR A 261 -3.48 -4.11 33.43
CA THR A 261 -4.03 -5.03 34.47
C THR A 261 -4.33 -6.36 33.80
N VAL A 262 -3.68 -7.42 34.30
CA VAL A 262 -3.85 -8.77 33.75
C VAL A 262 -4.12 -9.74 34.88
N THR A 263 -5.23 -10.47 34.78
CA THR A 263 -5.64 -11.48 35.78
C THR A 263 -5.98 -12.79 35.09
N LEU A 264 -5.68 -13.90 35.77
CA LEU A 264 -6.05 -15.23 35.29
C LEU A 264 -6.83 -15.93 36.41
N GLU A 265 -8.10 -16.18 36.21
CA GLU A 265 -9.01 -16.83 37.16
C GLU A 265 -9.93 -17.80 36.41
N ASN A 266 -10.09 -19.02 36.92
CA ASN A 266 -11.01 -20.02 36.37
C ASN A 266 -10.84 -20.26 34.85
N ASP A 267 -9.60 -20.39 34.39
CA ASP A 267 -9.23 -20.57 32.98
C ASP A 267 -9.66 -19.41 32.04
N GLU A 268 -9.94 -18.23 32.61
CA GLU A 268 -10.19 -16.99 31.86
C GLU A 268 -9.08 -15.98 32.15
N LEU A 269 -8.38 -15.54 31.10
CA LEU A 269 -7.39 -14.47 31.16
C LEU A 269 -8.07 -13.14 30.82
N SER A 270 -8.18 -12.24 31.80
CA SER A 270 -8.63 -10.87 31.55
C SER A 270 -7.41 -9.96 31.38
N ILE A 271 -7.39 -9.20 30.27
CA ILE A 271 -6.36 -8.22 29.95
C ILE A 271 -7.02 -6.87 29.78
N LYS A 272 -6.64 -5.91 30.62
CA LYS A 272 -7.08 -4.50 30.53
C LYS A 272 -5.90 -3.62 30.17
N ALA A 273 -6.05 -2.87 29.10
CA ALA A 273 -5.07 -1.92 28.60
C ALA A 273 -5.00 -0.64 29.46
N PRO A 274 -3.85 0.07 29.49
CA PRO A 274 -3.71 1.35 30.20
C PRO A 274 -4.63 2.44 29.63
N ALA A 275 -4.94 3.42 30.47
CA ALA A 275 -5.79 4.57 30.13
C ALA A 275 -5.11 5.58 29.18
N THR A 276 -3.78 5.61 29.16
CA THR A 276 -3.00 6.59 28.41
C THR A 276 -1.73 5.98 27.84
N THR A 277 -1.32 6.47 26.68
CA THR A 277 0.01 6.24 26.10
C THR A 277 0.41 7.44 25.23
N SER A 278 1.72 7.67 25.09
CA SER A 278 2.24 8.73 24.21
C SER A 278 2.32 8.31 22.72
N ALA A 279 2.30 7.00 22.45
CA ALA A 279 2.37 6.45 21.10
C ALA A 279 1.81 5.04 21.06
N THR A 280 1.39 4.57 19.90
CA THR A 280 1.10 3.16 19.65
C THR A 280 2.38 2.35 19.87
N LYS A 281 2.30 1.27 20.64
CA LYS A 281 3.45 0.44 20.98
C LYS A 281 3.07 -1.01 21.21
N THR A 282 4.01 -1.90 20.95
CA THR A 282 3.93 -3.31 21.28
C THR A 282 4.66 -3.58 22.59
N GLN A 283 4.06 -4.34 23.48
CA GLN A 283 4.58 -4.66 24.80
C GLN A 283 4.31 -6.13 25.15
N ASN A 284 5.19 -6.74 25.94
CA ASN A 284 5.10 -8.14 26.31
C ASN A 284 4.44 -8.33 27.67
N ILE A 285 3.36 -9.10 27.71
CA ILE A 285 2.77 -9.64 28.91
C ILE A 285 3.38 -11.03 29.12
N ASN A 286 4.08 -11.23 30.23
CA ASN A 286 4.74 -12.49 30.53
C ASN A 286 3.97 -13.26 31.62
N ILE A 287 3.51 -14.46 31.29
CA ILE A 287 2.85 -15.38 32.22
C ILE A 287 3.83 -16.49 32.57
N ILE A 288 4.34 -16.47 33.78
CA ILE A 288 5.26 -17.49 34.29
C ILE A 288 4.42 -18.60 34.89
N ILE A 289 4.46 -19.77 34.32
CA ILE A 289 3.77 -20.97 34.81
C ILE A 289 4.75 -21.89 35.53
N THR A 290 4.28 -22.62 36.55
CA THR A 290 5.08 -23.57 37.32
C THR A 290 4.39 -24.93 37.26
N SER A 291 5.13 -26.00 36.95
CA SER A 291 4.63 -27.37 36.88
C SER A 291 4.59 -28.05 38.24
N SER A 292 3.93 -29.21 38.34
CA SER A 292 3.93 -30.07 39.54
C SER A 292 5.34 -30.48 39.98
N LYS A 293 6.29 -30.54 39.04
CA LYS A 293 7.71 -30.84 39.28
C LYS A 293 8.56 -29.61 39.54
N GLN A 294 7.96 -28.44 39.77
CA GLN A 294 8.60 -27.16 40.02
C GLN A 294 9.40 -26.57 38.85
N TYR A 295 9.22 -27.08 37.64
CA TYR A 295 9.75 -26.41 36.44
C TYR A 295 8.99 -25.12 36.17
N GLN A 296 9.67 -24.12 35.62
CA GLN A 296 9.06 -22.85 35.21
C GLN A 296 9.15 -22.67 33.72
N ARG A 297 8.09 -22.12 33.12
CA ARG A 297 8.02 -21.70 31.73
C ARG A 297 7.41 -20.31 31.66
N THR A 298 7.95 -19.45 30.78
CA THR A 298 7.37 -18.15 30.46
C THR A 298 6.59 -18.24 29.18
N VAL A 299 5.31 -17.87 29.23
CA VAL A 299 4.46 -17.67 28.07
C VAL A 299 4.42 -16.16 27.82
N THR A 300 4.93 -15.71 26.70
CA THR A 300 4.97 -14.30 26.32
C THR A 300 3.84 -14.01 25.35
N LEU A 301 2.98 -13.06 25.70
CA LEU A 301 1.92 -12.54 24.86
C LEU A 301 2.34 -11.15 24.38
N GLU A 302 2.51 -11.00 23.08
CA GLU A 302 2.82 -9.71 22.47
C GLU A 302 1.52 -8.92 22.31
N ALA A 303 1.29 -7.93 23.20
CA ALA A 303 0.12 -7.08 23.19
C ALA A 303 0.42 -5.74 22.52
N LYS A 304 -0.39 -5.36 21.53
CA LYS A 304 -0.30 -4.10 20.82
C LYS A 304 -1.28 -3.09 21.41
N LEU A 305 -0.75 -2.00 21.93
CA LEU A 305 -1.53 -0.88 22.46
C LEU A 305 -1.65 0.22 21.42
N LEU A 306 -2.84 0.52 20.99
CA LEU A 306 -3.14 1.63 20.09
C LEU A 306 -3.22 2.93 20.89
N ASN A 307 -2.59 4.00 20.38
CA ASN A 307 -2.72 5.34 20.95
C ASN A 307 -4.08 5.96 20.63
N THR A 308 -5.15 5.31 21.10
CA THR A 308 -6.53 5.70 20.80
C THR A 308 -7.44 5.08 21.86
N THR A 309 -8.47 5.81 22.29
CA THR A 309 -9.43 5.31 23.28
C THR A 309 -10.64 4.71 22.59
N PHE A 310 -11.21 3.68 23.19
CA PHE A 310 -12.48 3.09 22.72
C PHE A 310 -13.68 4.00 23.08
N ASP A 311 -13.60 4.70 24.20
CA ASP A 311 -14.72 5.47 24.76
C ASP A 311 -14.56 7.00 24.66
N ALA A 312 -13.45 7.50 24.18
CA ALA A 312 -13.23 8.94 24.18
C ALA A 312 -14.22 9.66 23.27
N ASP A 313 -14.02 10.89 23.07
CA ASP A 313 -14.79 11.88 22.33
C ASP A 313 -15.05 11.50 20.84
N TYR A 314 -15.04 10.20 20.52
CA TYR A 314 -15.37 9.69 19.20
C TYR A 314 -16.85 9.83 18.90
N CYS A 315 -17.16 10.13 17.64
CA CYS A 315 -18.54 10.22 17.16
C CYS A 315 -19.25 8.84 17.21
N ASN A 316 -20.57 8.87 17.23
CA ASN A 316 -21.37 7.64 17.34
C ASN A 316 -21.22 6.75 16.12
N ALA A 317 -21.09 7.32 14.91
CA ALA A 317 -20.89 6.53 13.69
C ALA A 317 -19.63 5.64 13.80
N TRP A 318 -18.53 6.16 14.33
CA TRP A 318 -17.33 5.36 14.57
C TRP A 318 -17.54 4.28 15.64
N LYS A 319 -18.15 4.65 16.77
CA LYS A 319 -18.44 3.68 17.86
C LYS A 319 -19.29 2.51 17.37
N GLU A 320 -20.31 2.78 16.57
CA GLU A 320 -21.18 1.77 15.97
C GLU A 320 -20.43 0.88 14.97
N PHE A 321 -19.54 1.44 14.17
CA PHE A 321 -18.67 0.66 13.27
C PHE A 321 -17.75 -0.29 14.03
N VAL A 322 -17.06 0.20 15.05
CA VAL A 322 -16.11 -0.59 15.86
C VAL A 322 -16.80 -1.71 16.62
N SER A 323 -18.00 -1.45 17.15
CA SER A 323 -18.78 -2.44 17.90
C SER A 323 -19.62 -3.37 17.01
N SER A 324 -19.55 -3.25 15.69
CA SER A 324 -20.39 -3.99 14.75
C SER A 324 -21.89 -3.88 15.09
N SER A 325 -22.30 -2.67 15.50
CA SER A 325 -23.69 -2.36 15.87
C SER A 325 -24.64 -2.56 14.68
N GLU A 326 -25.88 -2.97 14.96
CA GLU A 326 -26.96 -3.03 13.96
C GLU A 326 -27.27 -1.64 13.34
N ASN A 327 -26.90 -0.55 14.04
CA ASN A 327 -27.05 0.82 13.57
C ASN A 327 -25.85 1.31 12.75
N ASN A 328 -24.83 0.47 12.51
CA ASN A 328 -23.66 0.85 11.73
C ASN A 328 -24.04 1.26 10.30
N VAL A 329 -23.60 2.46 9.93
CA VAL A 329 -23.83 3.02 8.57
C VAL A 329 -22.53 3.12 7.76
N LEU A 330 -21.39 2.74 8.33
CA LEU A 330 -20.09 2.84 7.70
C LEU A 330 -19.68 1.53 7.05
N LEU A 331 -19.01 1.62 5.91
CA LEU A 331 -18.26 0.53 5.28
C LEU A 331 -16.79 0.57 5.71
N ASP A 332 -16.10 -0.53 5.52
CA ASP A 332 -14.65 -0.59 5.68
C ASP A 332 -13.93 -0.19 4.39
N PHE A 333 -13.33 1.00 4.40
CA PHE A 333 -12.53 1.56 3.31
C PHE A 333 -11.02 1.29 3.45
N SER A 334 -10.59 0.61 4.50
CA SER A 334 -9.16 0.44 4.81
C SER A 334 -8.38 -0.35 3.75
N TYR A 335 -9.08 -1.00 2.83
CA TYR A 335 -8.47 -1.77 1.74
C TYR A 335 -8.24 -0.93 0.46
N ALA A 336 -8.48 0.37 0.48
CA ALA A 336 -8.24 1.22 -0.69
C ALA A 336 -6.75 1.54 -0.88
N GLY A 337 -6.34 1.66 -2.15
CA GLY A 337 -4.99 2.05 -2.54
C GLY A 337 -4.04 0.90 -2.85
N TYR A 338 -2.84 1.25 -3.29
CA TYR A 338 -1.76 0.34 -3.63
C TYR A 338 -1.53 -0.70 -2.53
N MET A 339 -1.47 -1.98 -2.89
CA MET A 339 -1.31 -3.09 -1.94
C MET A 339 -2.22 -2.93 -0.71
N HIS A 340 -3.51 -2.62 -0.94
CA HIS A 340 -4.52 -2.41 0.10
C HIS A 340 -4.19 -1.29 1.10
N GLY A 341 -3.42 -0.28 0.68
CA GLY A 341 -3.00 0.82 1.55
C GLY A 341 -1.93 0.48 2.59
N GLU A 342 -1.46 -0.76 2.64
CA GLU A 342 -0.57 -1.27 3.69
C GLU A 342 0.85 -0.75 3.59
N VAL A 343 1.34 -0.58 2.36
CA VAL A 343 2.72 -0.18 2.08
C VAL A 343 2.79 0.91 1.03
N ALA A 344 3.88 1.68 1.04
CA ALA A 344 4.18 2.60 -0.05
C ALA A 344 4.48 1.86 -1.35
N PRO A 345 4.19 2.44 -2.52
CA PRO A 345 4.81 2.01 -3.76
C PRO A 345 6.35 2.04 -3.64
N PRO A 346 7.04 1.11 -4.32
CA PRO A 346 8.50 1.03 -4.22
C PRO A 346 9.18 2.29 -4.78
N GLU A 347 10.29 2.69 -4.18
CA GLU A 347 11.17 3.72 -4.73
C GLU A 347 12.02 3.15 -5.89
N MET A 348 12.62 4.04 -6.69
CA MET A 348 13.41 3.65 -7.86
C MET A 348 14.53 2.65 -7.52
N GLU A 349 15.22 2.86 -6.41
CA GLU A 349 16.31 2.01 -5.92
C GLU A 349 15.82 0.59 -5.60
N GLU A 350 14.63 0.47 -5.03
CA GLU A 350 14.02 -0.83 -4.76
C GLU A 350 13.61 -1.55 -6.05
N LEU A 351 13.11 -0.81 -7.06
CA LEU A 351 12.80 -1.38 -8.36
C LEU A 351 14.06 -1.87 -9.07
N ILE A 352 15.15 -1.10 -9.01
CA ILE A 352 16.45 -1.52 -9.55
C ILE A 352 16.94 -2.79 -8.85
N ALA A 353 16.81 -2.87 -7.52
CA ALA A 353 17.16 -4.06 -6.76
C ALA A 353 16.30 -5.29 -7.12
N ARG A 354 15.06 -5.05 -7.62
CA ARG A 354 14.17 -6.10 -8.16
C ARG A 354 14.45 -6.42 -9.65
N GLY A 355 15.53 -5.87 -10.24
CA GLY A 355 15.93 -6.15 -11.61
C GLY A 355 15.37 -5.23 -12.68
N TYR A 356 14.73 -4.12 -12.31
CA TYR A 356 14.32 -3.10 -13.29
C TYR A 356 15.55 -2.38 -13.85
N LYS A 357 15.57 -2.14 -15.16
CA LYS A 357 16.62 -1.41 -15.83
C LYS A 357 16.18 0.02 -16.14
N VAL A 358 17.12 0.97 -16.03
CA VAL A 358 16.88 2.39 -16.30
C VAL A 358 17.17 2.70 -17.77
N PHE A 359 16.22 3.35 -18.43
CA PHE A 359 16.33 3.83 -19.81
C PHE A 359 16.15 5.34 -19.81
N ASP A 360 17.25 6.07 -19.84
CA ASP A 360 17.27 7.52 -19.92
C ASP A 360 16.93 7.95 -21.34
N VAL A 361 15.85 8.72 -21.51
CA VAL A 361 15.32 9.13 -22.82
C VAL A 361 16.31 9.96 -23.63
N THR A 362 17.26 10.65 -23.00
CA THR A 362 18.27 11.44 -23.68
C THR A 362 19.26 10.57 -24.46
N HIS A 363 19.51 9.34 -24.02
CA HIS A 363 20.32 8.36 -24.74
C HIS A 363 19.65 7.86 -26.01
N TYR A 364 18.36 8.14 -26.20
CA TYR A 364 17.56 7.74 -27.37
C TYR A 364 17.16 8.92 -28.25
N GLY A 365 17.72 10.11 -27.95
CA GLY A 365 17.63 11.29 -28.79
C GLY A 365 16.69 12.38 -28.28
N ALA A 366 16.17 12.26 -27.03
CA ALA A 366 15.47 13.37 -26.39
C ALA A 366 16.47 14.49 -26.06
N ILE A 367 16.09 15.72 -26.35
CA ILE A 367 16.91 16.90 -26.04
C ILE A 367 16.01 17.87 -25.27
N PRO A 368 16.13 17.92 -23.92
CA PRO A 368 15.30 18.81 -23.14
C PRO A 368 15.49 20.27 -23.55
N ASP A 369 14.43 21.07 -23.42
CA ASP A 369 14.42 22.52 -23.61
C ASP A 369 14.78 22.99 -25.05
N ASP A 370 14.57 22.15 -26.11
CA ASP A 370 14.93 22.48 -27.50
C ASP A 370 13.72 22.82 -28.39
N ASP A 371 12.55 22.95 -27.81
CA ASP A 371 11.26 23.26 -28.48
C ASP A 371 10.86 22.28 -29.62
N LYS A 372 11.43 21.06 -29.63
CA LYS A 372 11.08 20.01 -30.58
C LYS A 372 10.40 18.81 -29.91
N SER A 373 9.79 17.96 -30.75
CA SER A 373 9.15 16.74 -30.24
C SER A 373 10.18 15.70 -29.79
N ASP A 374 10.07 15.27 -28.54
CA ASP A 374 10.82 14.17 -27.93
C ASP A 374 10.05 12.84 -28.00
N ARG A 375 8.87 12.84 -28.59
CA ARG A 375 7.99 11.67 -28.70
C ARG A 375 8.71 10.45 -29.24
N GLU A 376 9.49 10.61 -30.30
CA GLU A 376 10.20 9.51 -30.93
C GLU A 376 11.31 8.94 -30.03
N ALA A 377 11.99 9.78 -29.25
CA ALA A 377 12.99 9.35 -28.29
C ALA A 377 12.36 8.54 -27.14
N PHE A 378 11.22 8.98 -26.63
CA PHE A 378 10.46 8.23 -25.64
C PHE A 378 10.06 6.83 -26.16
N LEU A 379 9.56 6.76 -27.40
CA LEU A 379 9.19 5.48 -28.02
C LEU A 379 10.41 4.56 -28.22
N LYS A 380 11.57 5.10 -28.62
CA LYS A 380 12.82 4.33 -28.76
C LYS A 380 13.35 3.82 -27.40
N ALA A 381 13.21 4.60 -26.32
CA ALA A 381 13.56 4.14 -25.00
C ALA A 381 12.71 2.93 -24.58
N LEU A 382 11.41 2.95 -24.88
CA LEU A 382 10.52 1.82 -24.65
C LEU A 382 10.87 0.61 -25.52
N GLU A 383 11.28 0.82 -26.79
CA GLU A 383 11.76 -0.26 -27.65
C GLU A 383 13.05 -0.89 -27.12
N ALA A 384 13.99 -0.07 -26.67
CA ALA A 384 15.23 -0.54 -26.05
C ALA A 384 14.97 -1.33 -24.75
N ALA A 385 13.89 -0.97 -24.04
CA ALA A 385 13.44 -1.72 -22.87
C ALA A 385 12.76 -3.07 -23.22
N GLY A 386 12.49 -3.32 -24.50
CA GLY A 386 11.91 -4.58 -24.98
C GLY A 386 10.48 -4.49 -25.46
N ALA A 387 9.85 -3.30 -25.44
CA ALA A 387 8.53 -3.13 -26.03
C ALA A 387 8.58 -3.14 -27.57
N LYS A 388 7.53 -3.65 -28.19
CA LYS A 388 7.36 -3.64 -29.65
C LYS A 388 6.37 -2.57 -30.03
N ARG A 389 6.75 -1.75 -31.00
CA ARG A 389 5.90 -0.71 -31.57
C ARG A 389 4.99 -1.28 -32.66
N THR A 390 3.72 -0.92 -32.60
CA THR A 390 2.75 -1.14 -33.67
C THR A 390 1.91 0.12 -33.87
N LEU A 391 1.48 0.36 -35.11
CA LEU A 391 0.62 1.48 -35.42
C LEU A 391 -0.79 0.99 -35.78
N ASN A 392 -1.79 1.58 -35.15
CA ASN A 392 -3.19 1.28 -35.39
C ASN A 392 -3.97 2.60 -35.54
N GLY A 393 -4.18 3.05 -36.76
CA GLY A 393 -4.73 4.38 -37.04
C GLY A 393 -3.83 5.46 -36.41
N ASN A 394 -4.42 6.31 -35.59
CA ASN A 394 -3.73 7.38 -34.88
C ASN A 394 -3.09 6.90 -33.56
N THR A 395 -3.17 5.61 -33.23
CA THR A 395 -2.62 5.08 -31.98
C THR A 395 -1.29 4.39 -32.23
N THR A 396 -0.21 4.90 -31.64
CA THR A 396 1.06 4.21 -31.50
C THR A 396 1.01 3.32 -30.28
N ARG A 397 0.97 2.01 -30.47
CA ARG A 397 0.93 1.04 -29.39
C ARG A 397 2.32 0.50 -29.11
N MET A 398 2.72 0.54 -27.83
CA MET A 398 3.92 -0.09 -27.31
C MET A 398 3.48 -1.30 -26.47
N GLN A 399 3.95 -2.49 -26.77
CA GLN A 399 3.51 -3.73 -26.12
C GLN A 399 4.63 -4.74 -25.96
N VAL A 400 4.54 -5.60 -24.98
CA VAL A 400 5.40 -6.77 -24.82
C VAL A 400 4.73 -8.04 -25.36
N ASN A 401 5.48 -9.12 -25.53
CA ASN A 401 4.90 -10.41 -25.90
C ASN A 401 4.17 -11.03 -24.68
N GLY A 402 2.89 -11.31 -24.83
CA GLY A 402 2.07 -11.86 -23.75
C GLY A 402 1.83 -10.85 -22.63
N ASP A 403 1.71 -11.34 -21.40
CA ASP A 403 1.45 -10.55 -20.18
C ASP A 403 2.72 -10.36 -19.32
N ALA A 404 3.92 -10.59 -19.90
CA ALA A 404 5.18 -10.42 -19.18
C ALA A 404 5.39 -8.94 -18.78
N PRO A 405 5.95 -8.65 -17.60
CA PRO A 405 6.29 -7.27 -17.20
C PRO A 405 7.47 -6.76 -18.04
N LEU A 406 7.51 -5.44 -18.27
CA LEU A 406 8.63 -4.81 -18.99
C LEU A 406 9.91 -4.75 -18.13
N ASN A 407 9.75 -4.62 -16.81
CA ASN A 407 10.84 -4.44 -15.83
C ASN A 407 11.77 -3.26 -16.18
N ALA A 408 11.18 -2.12 -16.48
CA ALA A 408 11.89 -0.93 -16.94
C ALA A 408 11.50 0.33 -16.17
N ILE A 409 12.46 1.23 -16.03
CA ILE A 409 12.26 2.60 -15.57
C ILE A 409 12.59 3.50 -16.76
N ILE A 410 11.58 4.17 -17.31
CA ILE A 410 11.75 5.15 -18.38
C ILE A 410 11.97 6.49 -17.69
N TYR A 411 13.19 6.94 -17.72
CA TYR A 411 13.67 8.09 -16.97
C TYR A 411 13.81 9.32 -17.85
N PHE A 412 13.17 10.40 -17.40
CA PHE A 412 13.30 11.73 -17.98
C PHE A 412 14.14 12.60 -17.04
N PRO A 413 15.39 12.94 -17.39
CA PRO A 413 16.20 13.89 -16.64
C PRO A 413 15.51 15.26 -16.50
N LYS A 414 16.18 16.17 -15.76
CA LYS A 414 15.71 17.54 -15.63
C LYS A 414 15.54 18.20 -17.01
N GLY A 415 14.43 18.90 -17.24
CA GLY A 415 14.10 19.70 -18.44
C GLY A 415 12.65 19.54 -18.90
N GLU A 416 12.31 20.24 -19.95
CA GLU A 416 11.01 20.17 -20.59
C GLU A 416 11.09 19.27 -21.84
N TYR A 417 10.18 18.33 -21.97
CA TYR A 417 10.11 17.36 -23.05
C TYR A 417 8.76 17.47 -23.76
N ILE A 418 8.76 17.75 -25.05
CA ILE A 418 7.52 17.90 -25.82
C ILE A 418 7.13 16.54 -26.39
N LEU A 419 6.00 16.01 -25.96
CA LEU A 419 5.46 14.74 -26.46
C LEU A 419 4.35 14.91 -27.50
N GLN A 420 3.83 16.14 -27.67
CA GLN A 420 2.84 16.46 -28.69
C GLN A 420 3.01 17.87 -29.22
N THR A 421 3.25 17.99 -30.52
CA THR A 421 3.22 19.21 -31.35
C THR A 421 2.01 19.17 -32.29
N GLU A 422 1.88 20.13 -33.19
CA GLU A 422 0.83 20.13 -34.24
C GLU A 422 0.89 18.88 -35.12
N GLU A 423 2.05 18.25 -35.27
CA GLU A 423 2.23 17.03 -36.09
C GLU A 423 1.69 15.78 -35.39
N GLU A 424 1.60 15.80 -34.06
CA GLU A 424 1.11 14.68 -33.24
C GLU A 424 -0.33 14.85 -32.74
N VAL A 425 -1.05 15.87 -33.17
CA VAL A 425 -2.46 16.07 -32.84
C VAL A 425 -3.27 14.79 -33.11
N ASP A 426 -4.13 14.44 -32.18
CA ASP A 426 -4.99 13.24 -32.17
C ASP A 426 -4.25 11.92 -32.26
N LYS A 427 -2.95 11.90 -31.98
CA LYS A 427 -2.15 10.67 -31.97
C LYS A 427 -1.86 10.22 -30.53
N THR A 428 -2.49 9.14 -30.11
CA THR A 428 -2.30 8.55 -28.78
C THR A 428 -1.08 7.64 -28.72
N ILE A 429 -0.29 7.73 -27.64
CA ILE A 429 0.67 6.71 -27.24
C ILE A 429 -0.04 5.74 -26.29
N SER A 430 -0.23 4.49 -26.71
CA SER A 430 -0.87 3.47 -25.90
C SER A 430 0.17 2.48 -25.37
N LEU A 431 0.41 2.50 -24.04
CA LEU A 431 1.34 1.63 -23.34
C LEU A 431 0.58 0.39 -22.87
N THR A 432 0.77 -0.74 -23.57
CA THR A 432 0.02 -1.98 -23.34
C THR A 432 0.90 -3.06 -22.72
N MET A 433 1.38 -2.79 -21.51
CA MET A 433 2.22 -3.66 -20.67
C MET A 433 2.15 -3.24 -19.21
N GLY A 434 2.60 -4.11 -18.32
CA GLY A 434 2.79 -3.85 -16.89
C GLY A 434 4.27 -3.81 -16.51
N GLY A 435 4.53 -3.62 -15.22
CA GLY A 435 5.88 -3.73 -14.66
C GLY A 435 6.83 -2.64 -15.17
N PHE A 436 6.41 -1.39 -15.19
CA PHE A 436 7.29 -0.28 -15.56
C PHE A 436 7.00 1.00 -14.77
N LEU A 437 7.97 1.88 -14.74
CA LEU A 437 7.90 3.19 -14.12
C LEU A 437 8.22 4.29 -15.15
N ILE A 438 7.35 5.29 -15.29
CA ILE A 438 7.68 6.58 -15.92
C ILE A 438 8.10 7.51 -14.79
N LYS A 439 9.34 7.99 -14.84
CA LYS A 439 9.93 8.79 -13.77
C LYS A 439 10.66 10.02 -14.30
N GLY A 440 10.37 11.16 -13.70
CA GLY A 440 11.17 12.38 -13.85
C GLY A 440 12.24 12.53 -12.79
N ALA A 441 13.06 13.56 -12.91
CA ALA A 441 14.03 13.98 -11.89
C ALA A 441 13.37 14.66 -10.68
N GLY A 442 12.09 14.99 -10.78
CA GLY A 442 11.27 15.65 -9.76
C GLY A 442 10.13 16.44 -10.42
N ARG A 443 8.98 16.54 -9.73
CA ARG A 443 7.79 17.21 -10.28
C ARG A 443 7.98 18.69 -10.63
N ASN A 444 9.03 19.34 -10.08
CA ASN A 444 9.40 20.73 -10.40
C ASN A 444 10.65 20.80 -11.26
N LEU A 445 11.16 19.69 -11.75
CA LEU A 445 12.40 19.60 -12.51
C LEU A 445 12.19 19.01 -13.91
N THR A 446 11.22 18.14 -14.07
CA THR A 446 10.93 17.46 -15.34
C THR A 446 9.48 17.70 -15.73
N THR A 447 9.26 18.19 -16.95
CA THR A 447 7.94 18.49 -17.48
C THR A 447 7.73 17.79 -18.83
N LEU A 448 6.65 17.01 -18.96
CA LEU A 448 6.16 16.49 -20.23
C LEU A 448 5.08 17.41 -20.77
N LYS A 449 5.28 17.92 -21.97
CA LYS A 449 4.44 18.98 -22.57
C LYS A 449 3.57 18.46 -23.71
N MET A 450 2.32 18.92 -23.69
CA MET A 450 1.37 18.79 -24.78
C MET A 450 1.15 20.19 -25.36
N ASN A 451 1.88 20.53 -26.43
CA ASN A 451 1.91 21.88 -27.00
C ASN A 451 0.79 22.16 -27.99
N ALA A 452 0.12 21.14 -28.48
CA ALA A 452 -1.02 21.24 -29.37
C ALA A 452 -2.23 20.47 -28.81
N LYS A 453 -3.42 21.03 -29.00
CA LYS A 453 -4.66 20.46 -28.49
C LYS A 453 -5.18 19.32 -29.36
N ASN A 454 -5.79 18.32 -28.76
CA ASN A 454 -6.52 17.30 -29.49
C ASN A 454 -7.92 17.76 -29.90
N THR A 455 -8.52 17.03 -30.84
CA THR A 455 -9.85 17.32 -31.34
C THR A 455 -10.82 16.18 -31.00
N MET A 456 -12.10 16.51 -30.91
CA MET A 456 -13.15 15.51 -30.68
C MET A 456 -13.30 14.60 -31.90
N ALA A 457 -13.21 13.30 -31.70
CA ALA A 457 -13.47 12.32 -32.77
C ALA A 457 -14.93 12.37 -33.24
N THR A 458 -15.87 12.69 -32.37
CA THR A 458 -17.28 12.98 -32.68
C THR A 458 -17.57 14.43 -32.30
N PRO A 459 -17.94 15.30 -33.24
CA PRO A 459 -18.24 16.68 -32.95
C PRO A 459 -19.34 16.84 -31.88
N GLY A 460 -19.07 17.62 -30.84
CA GLY A 460 -19.97 17.83 -29.71
C GLY A 460 -19.83 16.84 -28.55
N ASP A 461 -19.14 15.73 -28.78
CA ASP A 461 -18.91 14.69 -27.75
C ASP A 461 -17.48 14.84 -27.19
N MET A 462 -17.29 15.72 -26.23
CA MET A 462 -15.97 16.05 -25.67
C MET A 462 -15.21 14.84 -25.10
N TRP A 463 -15.91 13.82 -24.60
CA TRP A 463 -15.32 12.58 -24.11
C TRP A 463 -14.65 11.75 -25.22
N THR A 464 -14.86 12.11 -26.51
CA THR A 464 -14.21 11.47 -27.66
C THR A 464 -12.87 12.09 -28.01
N CYS A 465 -12.44 13.16 -27.33
CA CYS A 465 -11.08 13.69 -27.44
C CYS A 465 -10.08 12.62 -27.00
N PRO A 466 -9.07 12.29 -27.80
CA PRO A 466 -8.07 11.30 -27.43
C PRO A 466 -7.14 11.82 -26.33
N THR A 467 -6.63 10.88 -25.51
CA THR A 467 -5.59 11.14 -24.50
C THR A 467 -4.20 11.02 -25.14
N MET A 468 -3.25 11.88 -24.78
CA MET A 468 -1.88 11.84 -25.32
C MET A 468 -1.16 10.53 -24.94
N ILE A 469 -1.20 10.12 -23.66
CA ILE A 469 -0.65 8.85 -23.18
C ILE A 469 -1.74 8.05 -22.50
N GLU A 470 -1.98 6.84 -22.96
CA GLU A 470 -2.93 5.91 -22.37
C GLU A 470 -2.20 4.64 -21.92
N ILE A 471 -2.17 4.36 -20.62
CA ILE A 471 -1.62 3.12 -20.08
C ILE A 471 -2.77 2.14 -19.92
N LYS A 472 -2.82 1.11 -20.76
CA LYS A 472 -4.06 0.33 -20.94
C LYS A 472 -3.80 -1.11 -21.34
N ASN A 473 -4.48 -2.05 -20.68
CA ASN A 473 -4.51 -3.42 -21.18
C ASN A 473 -5.07 -3.45 -22.60
N TYR A 474 -4.42 -4.20 -23.48
CA TYR A 474 -4.76 -4.24 -24.91
C TYR A 474 -6.14 -4.84 -25.21
N SER A 475 -6.73 -5.55 -24.26
CA SER A 475 -8.09 -6.07 -24.39
C SER A 475 -9.09 -4.94 -24.60
N GLY A 476 -9.93 -5.05 -25.62
CA GLY A 476 -10.94 -4.04 -25.96
C GLY A 476 -12.06 -3.89 -24.95
N VAL A 477 -12.22 -4.85 -24.01
CA VAL A 477 -13.27 -4.87 -22.99
C VAL A 477 -12.67 -5.04 -21.60
N ASN A 478 -13.29 -4.42 -20.60
CA ASN A 478 -12.82 -4.45 -19.22
C ASN A 478 -12.93 -5.85 -18.58
N MET A 479 -14.07 -6.47 -18.77
CA MET A 479 -14.38 -7.84 -18.33
C MET A 479 -14.83 -8.63 -19.55
N LYS A 480 -14.16 -9.73 -19.83
CA LYS A 480 -14.47 -10.50 -21.04
C LYS A 480 -15.56 -11.52 -20.83
N SER A 481 -15.25 -12.55 -20.10
CA SER A 481 -16.08 -13.74 -20.05
C SER A 481 -16.55 -14.00 -18.63
N ASP A 482 -17.74 -14.50 -18.50
CA ASP A 482 -18.18 -15.08 -17.26
C ASP A 482 -17.34 -16.33 -16.97
N ILE A 483 -16.77 -16.38 -15.78
CA ILE A 483 -16.01 -17.54 -15.31
C ILE A 483 -16.96 -18.54 -14.66
N THR A 484 -17.87 -18.02 -13.79
CA THR A 484 -18.81 -18.84 -13.03
C THR A 484 -19.92 -17.95 -12.46
N GLU A 485 -21.09 -18.54 -12.20
CA GLU A 485 -22.19 -17.93 -11.47
C GLU A 485 -21.97 -17.97 -9.96
N VAL A 486 -22.55 -17.00 -9.25
CA VAL A 486 -22.67 -17.02 -7.79
C VAL A 486 -23.97 -17.75 -7.42
N VAL A 487 -23.87 -18.74 -6.54
CA VAL A 487 -24.99 -19.66 -6.25
C VAL A 487 -25.57 -19.54 -4.83
N ALA A 488 -25.03 -18.64 -4.00
CA ALA A 488 -25.54 -18.38 -2.66
C ALA A 488 -25.41 -16.89 -2.32
N ASP A 489 -26.31 -16.42 -1.46
CA ASP A 489 -26.29 -15.05 -0.97
C ASP A 489 -25.07 -14.82 -0.07
N THR A 490 -24.54 -13.59 -0.11
CA THR A 490 -23.44 -13.16 0.75
C THR A 490 -23.72 -11.74 1.24
N PRO A 491 -23.62 -11.50 2.55
CA PRO A 491 -23.86 -10.18 3.11
C PRO A 491 -22.74 -9.20 2.72
N LYS A 492 -23.10 -7.92 2.62
CA LYS A 492 -22.14 -6.81 2.53
C LYS A 492 -21.15 -6.86 3.70
N GLY A 493 -19.86 -6.67 3.43
CA GLY A 493 -18.76 -6.79 4.40
C GLY A 493 -18.18 -8.21 4.52
N GLY A 494 -18.80 -9.21 3.88
CA GLY A 494 -18.24 -10.57 3.80
C GLY A 494 -17.03 -10.65 2.87
N PHE A 495 -16.20 -11.65 3.07
CA PHE A 495 -15.00 -11.90 2.25
C PHE A 495 -15.14 -13.11 1.32
N GLU A 496 -16.19 -13.91 1.46
CA GLU A 496 -16.32 -15.19 0.81
C GLU A 496 -17.63 -15.26 0.01
N ILE A 497 -17.54 -15.80 -1.20
CA ILE A 497 -18.71 -16.14 -2.03
C ILE A 497 -18.71 -17.63 -2.37
N THR A 498 -19.92 -18.17 -2.62
CA THR A 498 -20.11 -19.53 -3.11
C THR A 498 -20.45 -19.50 -4.59
N VAL A 499 -19.69 -20.22 -5.41
CA VAL A 499 -19.82 -20.22 -6.87
C VAL A 499 -20.14 -21.63 -7.41
N GLY A 500 -20.67 -21.70 -8.63
CA GLY A 500 -20.98 -22.96 -9.27
C GLY A 500 -19.76 -23.78 -9.64
N SER A 501 -18.64 -23.14 -10.02
CA SER A 501 -17.37 -23.80 -10.35
C SER A 501 -16.18 -22.93 -10.07
N VAL A 502 -15.12 -23.51 -9.53
CA VAL A 502 -13.83 -22.85 -9.26
C VAL A 502 -12.71 -23.27 -10.22
N SER A 503 -13.01 -24.05 -11.24
CA SER A 503 -12.00 -24.67 -12.13
C SER A 503 -11.08 -23.68 -12.85
N LYS A 504 -11.47 -22.41 -12.93
CA LYS A 504 -10.71 -21.33 -13.59
C LYS A 504 -10.31 -20.21 -12.61
N ILE A 505 -10.40 -20.48 -11.30
CA ILE A 505 -10.08 -19.49 -10.26
C ILE A 505 -9.02 -20.07 -9.33
N LYS A 506 -7.98 -19.30 -9.03
CA LYS A 506 -6.94 -19.67 -8.08
C LYS A 506 -6.55 -18.48 -7.20
N ALA A 507 -5.90 -18.76 -6.08
CA ALA A 507 -5.34 -17.72 -5.24
C ALA A 507 -4.37 -16.81 -6.03
N GLY A 508 -4.45 -15.51 -5.80
CA GLY A 508 -3.70 -14.49 -6.51
C GLY A 508 -4.39 -13.92 -7.75
N ASP A 509 -5.39 -14.59 -8.31
CA ASP A 509 -6.12 -14.05 -9.48
C ASP A 509 -6.88 -12.77 -9.10
N TRP A 510 -6.93 -11.82 -10.03
CA TRP A 510 -7.85 -10.70 -10.00
C TRP A 510 -9.09 -11.02 -10.82
N VAL A 511 -10.25 -10.82 -10.23
CA VAL A 511 -11.56 -11.10 -10.84
C VAL A 511 -12.53 -9.95 -10.61
N CYS A 512 -13.63 -9.92 -11.36
CA CYS A 512 -14.72 -8.99 -11.11
C CYS A 512 -15.94 -9.76 -10.62
N LEU A 513 -16.40 -9.43 -9.43
CA LEU A 513 -17.73 -9.80 -8.94
C LEU A 513 -18.72 -8.83 -9.58
N TYR A 514 -19.60 -9.34 -10.44
CA TYR A 514 -20.38 -8.54 -11.36
C TYR A 514 -21.85 -8.90 -11.36
N VAL A 515 -22.67 -7.88 -11.44
CA VAL A 515 -24.09 -8.00 -11.81
C VAL A 515 -24.51 -6.83 -12.68
N LYS A 516 -25.40 -7.09 -13.63
CA LYS A 516 -26.21 -6.07 -14.30
C LYS A 516 -27.63 -6.63 -14.41
N ASN A 517 -28.57 -5.96 -13.75
CA ASN A 517 -29.92 -6.48 -13.66
C ASN A 517 -30.94 -5.31 -13.63
N ASN A 518 -31.98 -5.40 -14.45
CA ASN A 518 -33.06 -4.42 -14.54
C ASN A 518 -34.34 -4.88 -13.85
N ASP A 519 -34.29 -5.91 -13.00
CA ASP A 519 -35.38 -6.30 -12.16
C ASP A 519 -35.87 -5.08 -11.34
N PRO A 520 -37.14 -4.71 -11.36
CA PRO A 520 -37.64 -3.54 -10.65
C PRO A 520 -37.37 -3.57 -9.12
N GLU A 521 -37.39 -4.76 -8.51
CA GLU A 521 -37.09 -4.91 -7.08
C GLU A 521 -35.57 -4.58 -6.83
N PHE A 522 -34.68 -5.08 -7.69
CA PHE A 522 -33.26 -4.78 -7.59
C PHE A 522 -32.97 -3.30 -7.79
N VAL A 523 -33.52 -2.68 -8.84
CA VAL A 523 -33.36 -1.25 -9.10
C VAL A 523 -33.91 -0.41 -7.95
N ALA A 524 -35.09 -0.79 -7.40
CA ALA A 524 -35.68 -0.09 -6.27
C ALA A 524 -34.81 -0.14 -5.02
N LYS A 525 -34.12 -1.28 -4.75
CA LYS A 525 -33.16 -1.40 -3.64
C LYS A 525 -31.98 -0.44 -3.81
N GLU A 526 -31.47 -0.32 -5.02
CA GLU A 526 -30.30 0.52 -5.32
C GLU A 526 -30.57 2.02 -5.11
N ILE A 527 -31.76 2.48 -5.36
CA ILE A 527 -32.15 3.89 -5.24
C ILE A 527 -32.91 4.21 -3.95
N ALA A 528 -33.12 3.20 -3.11
CA ALA A 528 -33.86 3.40 -1.86
C ALA A 528 -33.22 4.52 -0.99
N PRO A 529 -34.04 5.33 -0.33
CA PRO A 529 -35.49 5.21 -0.11
C PRO A 529 -36.36 5.86 -1.20
N HIS A 530 -35.77 6.34 -2.31
CA HIS A 530 -36.51 7.02 -3.37
C HIS A 530 -37.23 6.01 -4.31
N PRO A 531 -38.45 6.32 -4.81
CA PRO A 531 -39.13 5.43 -5.72
C PRO A 531 -38.61 5.54 -7.16
N ILE A 532 -38.70 4.47 -7.93
CA ILE A 532 -38.29 4.45 -9.35
C ILE A 532 -39.01 5.52 -10.16
N SER A 533 -40.22 5.87 -9.80
CA SER A 533 -41.02 6.93 -10.47
C SER A 533 -40.42 8.33 -10.43
N ASP A 534 -39.39 8.56 -9.58
CA ASP A 534 -38.62 9.80 -9.57
C ASP A 534 -37.61 9.89 -10.70
N LEU A 535 -37.38 8.76 -11.40
CA LEU A 535 -36.45 8.67 -12.53
C LEU A 535 -37.20 8.62 -13.85
N ASN A 536 -36.60 9.18 -14.89
CA ASN A 536 -37.11 9.02 -16.24
C ASN A 536 -36.95 7.56 -16.71
N ALA A 537 -37.93 7.00 -17.41
CA ALA A 537 -37.84 5.63 -17.94
C ALA A 537 -36.65 5.42 -18.92
N ALA A 538 -36.13 6.49 -19.52
CA ALA A 538 -34.93 6.45 -20.37
C ALA A 538 -33.61 6.50 -19.60
N THR A 539 -33.65 6.68 -18.27
CA THR A 539 -32.46 6.66 -17.43
C THR A 539 -31.79 5.27 -17.47
N SER A 540 -30.48 5.21 -17.61
CA SER A 540 -29.75 3.95 -17.82
C SER A 540 -30.03 2.90 -16.72
N ILE A 541 -30.08 3.30 -15.47
CA ILE A 541 -30.37 2.36 -14.36
C ILE A 541 -31.79 1.75 -14.45
N VAL A 542 -32.78 2.48 -14.98
CA VAL A 542 -34.14 1.98 -15.17
C VAL A 542 -34.25 1.13 -16.42
N LYS A 543 -33.64 1.62 -17.52
CA LYS A 543 -33.73 0.97 -18.84
C LYS A 543 -32.84 -0.24 -18.95
N ASP A 544 -31.58 -0.10 -18.55
CA ASP A 544 -30.51 -1.09 -18.79
C ASP A 544 -30.16 -1.90 -17.52
N GLY A 545 -30.62 -1.42 -16.34
CA GLY A 545 -30.43 -2.06 -15.05
C GLY A 545 -29.36 -1.43 -14.16
N ALA A 546 -29.42 -1.79 -12.90
CA ALA A 546 -28.36 -1.51 -11.97
C ALA A 546 -27.12 -2.37 -12.28
N GLU A 547 -25.96 -1.75 -12.27
CA GLU A 547 -24.69 -2.38 -12.66
C GLU A 547 -23.65 -2.22 -11.55
N ILE A 548 -23.01 -3.32 -11.17
CA ILE A 548 -22.00 -3.37 -10.11
C ILE A 548 -20.74 -4.03 -10.64
N TYR A 549 -19.62 -3.35 -10.40
CA TYR A 549 -18.26 -3.83 -10.66
C TYR A 549 -17.51 -3.83 -9.34
N ASP A 550 -17.32 -4.99 -8.74
CA ASP A 550 -16.47 -5.13 -7.55
C ASP A 550 -15.24 -5.98 -7.90
N LEU A 551 -14.10 -5.31 -8.08
CA LEU A 551 -12.84 -5.94 -8.49
C LEU A 551 -12.12 -6.46 -7.25
N HIS A 552 -11.81 -7.75 -7.22
CA HIS A 552 -11.23 -8.44 -6.07
C HIS A 552 -9.99 -9.24 -6.41
N GLN A 553 -9.06 -9.32 -5.47
CA GLN A 553 -8.00 -10.31 -5.50
C GLN A 553 -8.41 -11.56 -4.71
N VAL A 554 -8.30 -12.72 -5.34
CA VAL A 554 -8.60 -14.00 -4.69
C VAL A 554 -7.53 -14.31 -3.66
N ALA A 555 -7.91 -14.46 -2.39
CA ALA A 555 -7.03 -14.88 -1.31
C ALA A 555 -6.89 -16.40 -1.27
N SER A 556 -8.01 -17.13 -1.38
CA SER A 556 -8.01 -18.61 -1.36
C SER A 556 -9.23 -19.18 -2.04
N VAL A 557 -9.15 -20.46 -2.37
CA VAL A 557 -10.25 -21.27 -2.93
C VAL A 557 -10.36 -22.56 -2.13
N ASN A 558 -11.57 -22.86 -1.62
CA ASN A 558 -11.84 -24.06 -0.84
C ASN A 558 -13.20 -24.67 -1.23
N GLY A 559 -13.20 -25.85 -1.84
CA GLY A 559 -14.40 -26.44 -2.43
C GLY A 559 -14.95 -25.53 -3.53
N ASN A 560 -16.18 -25.07 -3.39
CA ASN A 560 -16.83 -24.11 -4.27
C ASN A 560 -16.89 -22.67 -3.68
N LYS A 561 -16.08 -22.41 -2.64
CA LYS A 561 -15.98 -21.11 -1.99
C LYS A 561 -14.73 -20.39 -2.48
N VAL A 562 -14.90 -19.12 -2.81
CA VAL A 562 -13.84 -18.18 -3.19
C VAL A 562 -13.77 -17.10 -2.13
N THR A 563 -12.63 -17.00 -1.46
CA THR A 563 -12.35 -15.94 -0.48
C THR A 563 -11.54 -14.84 -1.13
N PHE A 564 -11.95 -13.60 -0.95
CA PHE A 564 -11.26 -12.41 -1.44
C PHE A 564 -10.34 -11.83 -0.35
N LYS A 565 -9.39 -11.02 -0.75
CA LYS A 565 -8.53 -10.26 0.18
C LYS A 565 -9.26 -9.08 0.80
N GLU A 566 -10.22 -8.52 0.07
CA GLU A 566 -10.99 -7.34 0.44
C GLU A 566 -12.44 -7.71 0.75
N PRO A 567 -13.12 -6.96 1.64
CA PRO A 567 -14.53 -7.18 1.88
C PRO A 567 -15.38 -6.81 0.66
N ILE A 568 -16.44 -7.56 0.45
CA ILE A 568 -17.45 -7.28 -0.57
C ILE A 568 -18.26 -6.05 -0.11
N MET A 569 -18.33 -5.02 -0.95
CA MET A 569 -18.92 -3.74 -0.57
C MET A 569 -20.41 -3.62 -0.93
N HIS A 570 -21.02 -4.68 -1.44
CA HIS A 570 -22.43 -4.74 -1.79
C HIS A 570 -23.04 -6.06 -1.30
N GLU A 571 -24.35 -6.05 -0.98
CA GLU A 571 -25.04 -7.29 -0.69
C GLU A 571 -25.19 -8.11 -1.97
N VAL A 572 -24.84 -9.38 -1.93
CA VAL A 572 -24.92 -10.32 -3.05
C VAL A 572 -26.11 -11.23 -2.84
N GLU A 573 -27.14 -11.06 -3.66
CA GLU A 573 -28.30 -11.94 -3.69
C GLU A 573 -28.25 -12.76 -4.99
N ALA A 574 -28.03 -14.06 -4.88
CA ALA A 574 -27.82 -14.96 -6.02
C ALA A 574 -28.98 -14.93 -7.03
N LYS A 575 -30.19 -14.61 -6.56
CA LYS A 575 -31.38 -14.48 -7.42
C LYS A 575 -31.25 -13.47 -8.55
N TYR A 576 -30.33 -12.49 -8.44
CA TYR A 576 -30.09 -11.46 -9.46
C TYR A 576 -29.02 -11.82 -10.49
N ASN A 577 -28.59 -13.09 -10.52
CA ASN A 577 -27.64 -13.63 -11.49
C ASN A 577 -26.23 -12.97 -11.43
N TRP A 578 -25.69 -12.85 -10.23
CA TRP A 578 -24.31 -12.44 -10.05
C TRP A 578 -23.34 -13.46 -10.66
N VAL A 579 -22.26 -12.97 -11.24
CA VAL A 579 -21.21 -13.78 -11.86
C VAL A 579 -19.82 -13.30 -11.46
N ILE A 580 -18.85 -14.20 -11.53
CA ILE A 580 -17.43 -13.84 -11.56
C ILE A 580 -17.02 -13.69 -13.01
N LYS A 581 -16.42 -12.55 -13.37
CA LYS A 581 -15.89 -12.28 -14.71
C LYS A 581 -14.36 -12.25 -14.73
N GLU A 582 -13.80 -12.61 -15.88
CA GLU A 582 -12.39 -12.43 -16.17
C GLU A 582 -12.04 -10.93 -16.24
N TYR A 583 -11.05 -10.51 -15.46
CA TYR A 583 -10.56 -9.14 -15.46
C TYR A 583 -9.14 -9.07 -16.03
N LYS A 584 -9.00 -8.52 -17.23
CA LYS A 584 -7.72 -8.32 -17.91
C LYS A 584 -7.10 -6.98 -17.48
N HIS A 585 -5.95 -7.04 -16.85
CA HIS A 585 -5.26 -5.89 -16.26
C HIS A 585 -3.75 -6.01 -16.44
N TYR A 586 -3.04 -4.95 -16.07
CA TYR A 586 -1.61 -4.96 -15.82
C TYR A 586 -1.34 -4.54 -14.38
N GLU A 587 -0.17 -4.90 -13.88
CA GLU A 587 0.25 -4.60 -12.50
C GLU A 587 1.58 -3.86 -12.45
N ASN A 588 1.85 -3.23 -11.31
CA ASN A 588 3.14 -2.61 -11.00
C ASN A 588 3.54 -1.55 -12.05
N VAL A 589 2.62 -0.65 -12.36
CA VAL A 589 2.86 0.51 -13.21
C VAL A 589 2.93 1.75 -12.33
N GLY A 590 4.01 2.53 -12.49
CA GLY A 590 4.21 3.77 -11.76
C GLY A 590 4.36 4.99 -12.68
N VAL A 591 3.90 6.15 -12.18
CA VAL A 591 4.15 7.48 -12.76
C VAL A 591 4.52 8.40 -11.61
N GLU A 592 5.74 8.94 -11.60
CA GLU A 592 6.18 9.74 -10.45
C GLU A 592 7.25 10.78 -10.76
N ASP A 593 7.35 11.78 -9.86
CA ASP A 593 8.38 12.83 -9.87
C ASP A 593 8.43 13.64 -11.18
N ILE A 594 7.26 13.97 -11.74
CA ILE A 594 7.13 14.56 -13.07
C ILE A 594 5.97 15.56 -13.12
N ALA A 595 6.06 16.56 -14.00
CA ALA A 595 4.96 17.42 -14.34
C ALA A 595 4.39 17.08 -15.73
N PHE A 596 3.08 17.24 -15.89
CA PHE A 596 2.35 17.24 -17.16
C PHE A 596 1.80 18.62 -17.41
N GLU A 597 2.19 19.23 -18.52
CA GLU A 597 1.76 20.57 -18.90
C GLU A 597 1.00 20.57 -20.22
N GLY A 598 -0.24 21.08 -20.17
CA GLY A 598 -1.04 21.41 -21.33
C GLY A 598 -1.05 22.91 -21.59
N LYS A 599 -1.97 23.34 -22.43
CA LYS A 599 -2.25 24.76 -22.72
C LYS A 599 -3.75 25.03 -22.66
N ALA A 600 -4.42 24.46 -21.64
CA ALA A 600 -5.83 24.76 -21.42
C ALA A 600 -6.04 26.28 -21.38
N GLU A 601 -7.09 26.76 -22.03
CA GLU A 601 -7.27 28.18 -22.21
C GLU A 601 -7.77 28.84 -20.92
N GLU A 602 -7.39 30.09 -20.72
CA GLU A 602 -7.79 30.91 -19.58
C GLU A 602 -9.32 30.98 -19.40
N ARG A 603 -10.04 30.93 -20.52
CA ARG A 603 -11.49 31.07 -20.55
C ARG A 603 -12.20 29.72 -20.68
N PHE A 604 -12.15 28.92 -19.64
CA PHE A 604 -12.88 27.65 -19.58
C PHE A 604 -14.40 27.87 -19.62
N GLN A 605 -15.09 27.08 -20.46
CA GLN A 605 -16.56 26.99 -20.49
C GLN A 605 -16.96 25.50 -20.46
N HIS A 606 -17.65 25.11 -19.39
CA HIS A 606 -18.11 23.73 -19.25
C HIS A 606 -19.10 23.34 -20.37
N HIS A 607 -18.88 22.21 -21.00
CA HIS A 607 -19.64 21.69 -22.14
C HIS A 607 -19.60 22.61 -23.39
N GLU A 608 -18.57 23.41 -23.56
CA GLU A 608 -18.38 24.16 -24.78
C GLU A 608 -17.89 23.25 -25.92
N SER A 609 -18.75 23.08 -26.94
CA SER A 609 -18.45 22.26 -28.12
C SER A 609 -17.85 23.03 -29.28
N SER A 610 -17.78 24.36 -29.18
CA SER A 610 -17.28 25.23 -30.21
C SER A 610 -15.83 25.62 -29.97
N SER A 611 -14.93 25.17 -30.82
CA SER A 611 -13.52 25.57 -30.79
C SER A 611 -13.26 27.07 -30.95
N ASN A 612 -14.26 27.82 -31.36
CA ASN A 612 -14.13 29.28 -31.58
C ASN A 612 -13.92 30.07 -30.29
N ASN A 613 -14.28 29.53 -29.13
CA ASN A 613 -14.09 30.17 -27.83
C ASN A 613 -12.87 29.66 -27.07
N GLY A 614 -12.21 28.63 -27.60
CA GLY A 614 -10.99 28.10 -27.02
C GLY A 614 -11.16 27.42 -25.64
N SER A 615 -12.36 26.98 -25.31
CA SER A 615 -12.71 26.52 -23.94
C SER A 615 -13.25 25.09 -23.95
N TYR A 616 -12.51 24.17 -24.56
CA TYR A 616 -12.89 22.76 -24.58
C TYR A 616 -12.59 22.03 -23.26
N ASP A 617 -13.48 21.15 -22.88
CA ASP A 617 -13.38 20.35 -21.66
C ASP A 617 -12.30 19.26 -21.71
N SER A 618 -11.84 18.82 -22.88
CA SER A 618 -10.99 17.63 -22.97
C SER A 618 -9.84 17.73 -23.96
N GLU A 619 -9.55 18.93 -24.49
CA GLU A 619 -8.50 19.14 -25.50
C GLU A 619 -7.09 18.79 -25.01
N TYR A 620 -6.83 18.98 -23.70
CA TYR A 620 -5.55 18.71 -23.05
C TYR A 620 -5.70 17.61 -22.00
N LYS A 621 -5.87 16.37 -22.46
CA LYS A 621 -5.82 15.13 -21.66
C LYS A 621 -4.46 14.48 -21.87
N LEU A 622 -3.62 14.51 -20.85
CA LEU A 622 -2.24 14.09 -21.03
C LEU A 622 -2.01 12.63 -20.68
N ILE A 623 -2.68 12.10 -19.67
CA ILE A 623 -2.46 10.71 -19.23
C ILE A 623 -3.70 10.08 -18.61
N ASP A 624 -3.98 8.81 -18.99
CA ASP A 624 -4.99 7.95 -18.37
C ASP A 624 -4.40 6.58 -17.98
N LEU A 625 -4.84 6.06 -16.84
CA LEU A 625 -4.50 4.74 -16.33
C LEU A 625 -5.73 3.84 -16.45
N VAL A 626 -5.63 2.76 -17.22
CA VAL A 626 -6.79 1.93 -17.58
C VAL A 626 -6.53 0.46 -17.28
N ARG A 627 -7.37 -0.16 -16.44
CA ARG A 627 -7.27 -1.58 -16.04
C ARG A 627 -5.90 -1.93 -15.48
N LEU A 628 -5.52 -1.21 -14.45
CA LEU A 628 -4.32 -1.46 -13.67
C LEU A 628 -4.70 -1.93 -12.26
N THR A 629 -3.87 -2.79 -11.69
CA THR A 629 -3.92 -3.17 -10.27
C THR A 629 -2.57 -2.88 -9.62
N ASN A 630 -2.56 -2.68 -8.31
CA ASN A 630 -1.32 -2.47 -7.55
C ASN A 630 -0.35 -1.51 -8.29
N SER A 631 -0.85 -0.36 -8.70
CA SER A 631 -0.14 0.64 -9.50
C SER A 631 -0.28 2.02 -8.86
N TRP A 632 0.51 2.99 -9.29
CA TRP A 632 0.53 4.28 -8.62
C TRP A 632 0.83 5.47 -9.53
N MET A 633 0.35 6.64 -9.10
CA MET A 633 0.77 7.96 -9.55
C MET A 633 1.08 8.80 -8.31
N ARG A 634 2.28 9.36 -8.18
CA ARG A 634 2.65 10.15 -7.00
C ARG A 634 3.68 11.22 -7.32
N ARG A 635 3.67 12.31 -6.53
CA ARG A 635 4.58 13.45 -6.72
C ARG A 635 4.52 13.97 -8.16
N VAL A 636 3.28 14.27 -8.61
CA VAL A 636 2.99 14.69 -9.99
C VAL A 636 2.34 16.07 -9.97
N ASN A 637 2.75 16.94 -10.89
CA ASN A 637 2.08 18.21 -11.15
C ASN A 637 1.31 18.16 -12.47
N PHE A 638 0.12 18.76 -12.50
CA PHE A 638 -0.66 19.01 -13.70
C PHE A 638 -0.80 20.53 -13.88
N ILE A 639 -0.39 21.05 -15.02
CA ILE A 639 -0.33 22.48 -15.28
C ILE A 639 -1.16 22.82 -16.51
N SER A 640 -2.20 23.65 -16.35
CA SER A 640 -3.08 24.08 -17.45
C SER A 640 -3.61 22.91 -18.29
N VAL A 641 -4.22 21.93 -17.65
CA VAL A 641 -4.79 20.74 -18.29
C VAL A 641 -6.32 20.79 -18.31
N SER A 642 -6.94 20.22 -19.33
CA SER A 642 -8.40 20.09 -19.36
C SER A 642 -8.87 19.03 -18.37
N GLU A 643 -8.21 17.88 -18.35
CA GLU A 643 -8.41 16.81 -17.34
C GLU A 643 -7.04 16.38 -16.81
N ALA A 644 -6.92 16.23 -15.50
CA ALA A 644 -5.65 15.82 -14.91
C ALA A 644 -5.37 14.35 -15.20
N ALA A 645 -6.07 13.41 -14.57
CA ALA A 645 -5.93 11.98 -14.84
C ALA A 645 -7.21 11.21 -14.50
N SER A 646 -7.47 10.14 -15.26
CA SER A 646 -8.52 9.18 -14.96
C SER A 646 -7.95 7.80 -14.63
N LEU A 647 -8.44 7.22 -13.53
CA LEU A 647 -8.20 5.84 -13.13
C LEU A 647 -9.42 5.03 -13.61
N VAL A 648 -9.28 4.34 -14.74
CA VAL A 648 -10.42 3.70 -15.41
C VAL A 648 -10.39 2.19 -15.22
N SER A 649 -11.43 1.64 -14.61
CA SER A 649 -11.56 0.21 -14.31
C SER A 649 -10.31 -0.37 -13.62
N CYS A 650 -9.69 0.40 -12.74
CA CYS A 650 -8.54 0.02 -11.93
C CYS A 650 -8.96 -0.60 -10.60
N ALA A 651 -8.08 -1.36 -9.96
CA ALA A 651 -8.28 -1.83 -8.60
C ALA A 651 -7.01 -1.60 -7.76
N ASN A 652 -7.19 -1.13 -6.54
CA ASN A 652 -6.08 -0.92 -5.61
C ASN A 652 -4.93 -0.10 -6.21
N VAL A 653 -5.29 1.02 -6.84
CA VAL A 653 -4.36 2.02 -7.36
C VAL A 653 -4.35 3.23 -6.43
N SER A 654 -3.18 3.79 -6.19
CA SER A 654 -3.01 5.03 -5.42
C SER A 654 -2.58 6.18 -6.33
N ALA A 655 -3.30 7.31 -6.26
CA ALA A 655 -2.92 8.59 -6.88
C ALA A 655 -2.80 9.63 -5.77
N TYR A 656 -1.59 10.10 -5.45
CA TYR A 656 -1.40 10.98 -4.31
C TYR A 656 -0.21 11.91 -4.43
N ASP A 657 -0.20 12.97 -3.59
CA ASP A 657 0.80 14.03 -3.61
C ASP A 657 0.86 14.67 -5.00
N ILE A 658 -0.31 15.18 -5.42
CA ILE A 658 -0.54 15.75 -6.75
C ILE A 658 -0.88 17.24 -6.58
N GLU A 659 -0.32 18.05 -7.46
CA GLU A 659 -0.64 19.47 -7.55
C GLU A 659 -1.27 19.78 -8.92
N ILE A 660 -2.36 20.54 -8.93
CA ILE A 660 -3.02 21.01 -10.16
C ILE A 660 -3.02 22.53 -10.15
N SER A 661 -2.47 23.14 -11.18
CA SER A 661 -2.23 24.58 -11.26
C SER A 661 -2.43 25.14 -12.67
N GLY A 662 -2.21 26.44 -12.82
CA GLY A 662 -2.37 27.16 -14.09
C GLY A 662 -3.84 27.38 -14.42
N ASN A 663 -4.19 27.32 -15.72
CA ASN A 663 -5.56 27.51 -16.17
C ASN A 663 -6.45 26.31 -15.80
N ARG A 664 -7.63 26.62 -15.21
CA ARG A 664 -8.60 25.60 -14.85
C ARG A 664 -9.16 24.86 -16.08
N GLY A 665 -9.53 23.60 -15.89
CA GLY A 665 -10.20 22.77 -16.88
C GLY A 665 -11.41 22.06 -16.29
N HIS A 666 -11.72 20.91 -16.88
CA HIS A 666 -12.92 20.12 -16.60
C HIS A 666 -12.85 19.35 -15.30
N SER A 667 -11.82 18.52 -15.11
CA SER A 667 -11.75 17.65 -13.93
C SER A 667 -10.35 17.41 -13.39
N ALA A 668 -10.30 17.22 -12.09
CA ALA A 668 -9.12 16.79 -11.36
C ALA A 668 -8.90 15.27 -11.55
N VAL A 669 -8.39 14.56 -10.53
CA VAL A 669 -8.17 13.10 -10.59
C VAL A 669 -9.48 12.36 -10.32
N ARG A 670 -9.83 11.43 -11.20
CA ARG A 670 -11.11 10.73 -11.18
C ARG A 670 -10.96 9.21 -11.13
N SER A 671 -11.75 8.58 -10.25
CA SER A 671 -12.01 7.14 -10.26
C SER A 671 -13.20 6.83 -11.19
N ASN A 672 -12.99 6.09 -12.26
CA ASN A 672 -14.03 5.74 -13.23
C ASN A 672 -14.17 4.20 -13.30
N SER A 673 -15.32 3.65 -12.92
CA SER A 673 -15.54 2.19 -12.91
C SER A 673 -14.46 1.41 -12.15
N SER A 674 -13.82 2.00 -11.17
CA SER A 674 -12.69 1.42 -10.44
C SER A 674 -13.10 0.94 -9.04
N SER A 675 -12.33 0.02 -8.47
CA SER A 675 -12.57 -0.49 -7.12
C SER A 675 -11.42 -0.14 -6.19
N ARG A 676 -11.74 0.36 -4.99
CA ARG A 676 -10.78 0.59 -3.90
C ARG A 676 -9.54 1.38 -4.32
N VAL A 677 -9.74 2.44 -5.09
CA VAL A 677 -8.67 3.39 -5.38
C VAL A 677 -8.51 4.39 -4.23
N PHE A 678 -7.28 4.83 -4.01
CA PHE A 678 -6.94 5.90 -3.08
C PHE A 678 -6.50 7.14 -3.86
N ILE A 679 -7.22 8.26 -3.68
CA ILE A 679 -6.85 9.57 -4.21
C ILE A 679 -6.58 10.45 -3.00
N GLY A 680 -5.32 10.84 -2.78
CA GLY A 680 -4.95 11.52 -1.55
C GLY A 680 -3.98 12.67 -1.72
N LYS A 681 -4.06 13.67 -0.84
CA LYS A 681 -3.18 14.85 -0.85
C LYS A 681 -3.07 15.44 -2.27
N VAL A 682 -4.21 15.74 -2.88
CA VAL A 682 -4.29 16.52 -4.11
C VAL A 682 -4.56 17.96 -3.74
N TYR A 683 -3.75 18.86 -4.24
CA TYR A 683 -3.94 20.30 -4.09
C TYR A 683 -4.25 20.92 -5.45
N ASP A 684 -5.51 21.27 -5.67
CA ASP A 684 -5.99 21.91 -6.89
C ASP A 684 -6.22 23.42 -6.62
N HIS A 685 -5.30 24.22 -7.10
CA HIS A 685 -5.35 25.68 -7.02
C HIS A 685 -5.35 26.33 -8.42
N SER A 686 -5.81 25.59 -9.43
CA SER A 686 -5.99 26.13 -10.78
C SER A 686 -6.94 27.33 -10.77
N SER A 687 -6.67 28.31 -11.61
CA SER A 687 -7.36 29.59 -11.63
C SER A 687 -8.07 29.80 -12.97
N GLY A 688 -9.14 30.56 -12.98
CA GLY A 688 -9.88 30.86 -14.21
C GLY A 688 -11.20 31.55 -13.98
N TYR A 689 -11.95 31.72 -15.05
CA TYR A 689 -13.24 32.35 -14.95
C TYR A 689 -14.27 31.45 -14.27
N ARG A 690 -14.97 32.01 -13.27
CA ARG A 690 -16.15 31.39 -12.68
C ARG A 690 -17.20 31.21 -13.76
N ILE A 691 -17.83 30.05 -13.81
CA ILE A 691 -18.93 29.78 -14.73
C ILE A 691 -20.19 30.46 -14.19
N PRO A 692 -20.70 31.51 -14.84
CA PRO A 692 -21.84 32.26 -14.36
C PRO A 692 -23.14 31.45 -14.56
N LYS A 693 -24.14 31.72 -13.71
CA LYS A 693 -25.52 31.38 -14.04
C LYS A 693 -25.98 32.20 -15.24
N ALA A 694 -26.97 31.73 -15.96
CA ALA A 694 -27.53 32.44 -17.14
C ALA A 694 -27.85 33.92 -16.80
N GLY A 695 -27.28 34.82 -17.58
CA GLY A 695 -27.44 36.27 -17.43
C GLY A 695 -26.44 36.94 -16.48
N GLN A 696 -25.47 36.22 -15.91
CA GLN A 696 -24.38 36.82 -15.12
C GLN A 696 -23.09 36.90 -15.96
N LEU A 697 -22.25 37.88 -15.65
CA LEU A 697 -20.92 37.99 -16.25
C LEU A 697 -19.96 36.96 -15.65
N ALA A 698 -19.09 36.37 -16.46
CA ALA A 698 -17.99 35.56 -16.01
C ALA A 698 -17.00 36.44 -15.23
N GLU A 699 -16.58 35.96 -14.07
CA GLU A 699 -15.71 36.66 -13.14
C GLU A 699 -14.46 35.82 -12.91
N TRP A 700 -13.28 36.43 -13.03
CA TRP A 700 -12.02 35.76 -12.75
C TRP A 700 -11.95 35.36 -11.28
N MET A 701 -11.45 34.17 -11.01
CA MET A 701 -11.28 33.65 -9.67
C MET A 701 -9.91 32.95 -9.54
N GLU A 702 -9.08 33.47 -8.66
CA GLU A 702 -7.89 32.76 -8.18
C GLU A 702 -8.31 31.53 -7.39
N ASN A 703 -7.59 30.43 -7.55
CA ASN A 703 -7.90 29.16 -6.88
C ASN A 703 -9.35 28.67 -7.13
N ALA A 704 -9.86 28.87 -8.35
CA ALA A 704 -11.20 28.38 -8.70
C ALA A 704 -11.30 26.86 -8.58
N GLY A 705 -10.21 26.17 -8.86
CA GLY A 705 -10.11 24.72 -8.98
C GLY A 705 -10.64 24.21 -10.31
N GLN A 706 -10.35 22.98 -10.66
CA GLN A 706 -10.99 22.26 -11.77
C GLN A 706 -12.50 22.27 -11.57
N TYR A 707 -13.29 22.31 -12.64
CA TYR A 707 -14.75 22.40 -12.52
C TYR A 707 -15.33 21.26 -11.69
N HIS A 708 -14.85 20.03 -11.91
CA HIS A 708 -15.07 18.88 -11.06
C HIS A 708 -13.80 18.59 -10.24
N GLY A 709 -13.88 18.62 -8.94
CA GLY A 709 -12.81 18.19 -8.05
C GLY A 709 -12.59 16.68 -8.13
N CYS A 710 -11.63 16.16 -7.35
CA CYS A 710 -11.40 14.71 -7.28
C CYS A 710 -12.69 13.98 -6.93
N GLY A 711 -12.95 12.84 -7.60
CA GLY A 711 -14.22 12.16 -7.41
C GLY A 711 -14.36 10.82 -8.13
N VAL A 712 -15.61 10.44 -8.34
CA VAL A 712 -16.01 9.14 -8.87
C VAL A 712 -16.98 9.28 -10.04
N SER A 713 -16.93 8.35 -10.97
CA SER A 713 -17.87 8.23 -12.08
C SER A 713 -18.09 6.78 -12.46
N LYS A 714 -19.20 6.51 -13.19
CA LYS A 714 -19.60 5.17 -13.61
C LYS A 714 -19.71 4.22 -12.38
N PRO A 715 -19.82 2.92 -12.50
CA PRO A 715 -19.96 2.05 -11.33
C PRO A 715 -18.65 1.90 -10.51
N SER A 716 -18.05 3.02 -10.12
CA SER A 716 -16.92 3.05 -9.20
C SER A 716 -17.35 2.67 -7.79
N MET A 717 -16.49 1.93 -7.04
CA MET A 717 -16.82 1.42 -5.71
C MET A 717 -15.61 1.39 -4.78
N GLY A 718 -15.79 1.76 -3.52
CA GLY A 718 -14.74 1.71 -2.50
C GLY A 718 -13.66 2.76 -2.64
N ALA A 719 -13.90 3.83 -3.40
CA ALA A 719 -12.94 4.92 -3.56
C ALA A 719 -12.79 5.73 -2.27
N VAL A 720 -11.55 6.06 -1.94
CA VAL A 720 -11.19 6.96 -0.84
C VAL A 720 -10.59 8.23 -1.42
N ILE A 721 -11.21 9.37 -1.14
CA ILE A 721 -10.76 10.71 -1.47
C ILE A 721 -10.31 11.36 -0.16
N TRP A 722 -8.99 11.35 0.10
CA TRP A 722 -8.43 11.67 1.39
C TRP A 722 -7.57 12.93 1.37
N ASN A 723 -7.85 13.87 2.28
CA ASN A 723 -7.05 15.08 2.47
C ASN A 723 -6.82 15.86 1.15
N VAL A 724 -7.84 15.92 0.31
CA VAL A 724 -7.83 16.67 -0.94
C VAL A 724 -8.29 18.10 -0.69
N GLN A 725 -7.60 19.04 -1.30
CA GLN A 725 -8.01 20.43 -1.34
C GLN A 725 -8.33 20.83 -2.77
N TRP A 726 -9.59 21.18 -3.02
CA TRP A 726 -10.03 21.75 -4.30
C TRP A 726 -10.45 23.22 -4.15
N GLY A 727 -10.62 23.90 -5.27
CA GLY A 727 -10.85 25.32 -5.30
C GLY A 727 -12.26 25.79 -4.91
N ASP A 728 -12.43 27.10 -4.91
CA ASP A 728 -13.63 27.78 -4.43
C ASP A 728 -14.80 27.83 -5.42
N ASP A 729 -14.62 27.32 -6.65
CA ASP A 729 -15.69 27.13 -7.64
C ASP A 729 -15.78 25.69 -8.15
N ALA A 730 -15.44 24.74 -7.28
CA ALA A 730 -15.43 23.32 -7.52
C ALA A 730 -16.31 22.56 -6.52
N CYS A 731 -16.37 21.26 -6.65
CA CYS A 731 -16.89 20.29 -5.68
C CYS A 731 -16.26 18.94 -5.98
N TYR A 732 -16.25 18.01 -5.01
CA TYR A 732 -15.96 16.63 -5.33
C TYR A 732 -16.88 16.17 -6.47
N GLU A 733 -16.40 15.29 -7.33
CA GLU A 733 -17.19 14.77 -8.43
C GLU A 733 -18.00 13.54 -8.00
N ALA A 734 -19.28 13.51 -8.31
CA ALA A 734 -20.14 12.35 -8.29
C ALA A 734 -20.86 12.30 -9.65
N HIS A 735 -20.13 11.82 -10.65
CA HIS A 735 -20.51 11.94 -12.05
C HIS A 735 -21.19 10.69 -12.57
N ALA A 736 -22.41 10.42 -12.15
CA ALA A 736 -23.22 9.34 -12.74
C ALA A 736 -22.39 8.35 -13.64
N SER A 737 -22.80 7.25 -14.15
CA SER A 737 -23.94 6.50 -13.67
C SER A 737 -23.49 5.50 -12.63
N GLN A 738 -24.18 5.50 -11.51
CA GLN A 738 -24.12 4.41 -10.52
C GLN A 738 -22.80 4.25 -9.71
N PRO A 739 -21.99 5.31 -9.45
CA PRO A 739 -20.93 5.18 -8.44
C PRO A 739 -21.57 4.94 -7.07
N ARG A 740 -20.89 4.21 -6.21
CA ARG A 740 -21.33 3.86 -4.84
C ARG A 740 -20.17 3.65 -3.91
N ALA A 741 -20.44 3.56 -2.60
CA ALA A 741 -19.44 3.28 -1.59
C ALA A 741 -18.19 4.18 -1.75
N THR A 742 -18.36 5.49 -1.56
CA THR A 742 -17.29 6.48 -1.69
C THR A 742 -17.07 7.20 -0.38
N LEU A 743 -15.82 7.34 0.02
CA LEU A 743 -15.42 8.10 1.21
C LEU A 743 -14.75 9.41 0.80
N ILE A 744 -15.35 10.54 1.18
CA ILE A 744 -14.75 11.86 1.14
C ILE A 744 -14.24 12.16 2.55
N ASP A 745 -12.93 12.06 2.78
CA ASP A 745 -12.33 12.06 4.11
C ASP A 745 -11.43 13.27 4.34
N ARG A 746 -11.79 14.12 5.30
CA ARG A 746 -11.06 15.34 5.70
C ARG A 746 -10.64 16.26 4.55
N CYS A 747 -11.47 16.36 3.54
CA CYS A 747 -11.23 17.23 2.39
C CYS A 747 -11.58 18.70 2.69
N THR A 748 -11.02 19.59 1.90
CA THR A 748 -11.27 21.05 2.00
C THR A 748 -11.58 21.60 0.61
N GLY A 749 -12.58 22.50 0.50
CA GLY A 749 -12.93 23.20 -0.73
C GLY A 749 -14.39 23.61 -0.80
N ALA A 750 -14.81 24.14 -1.92
CA ALA A 750 -16.21 24.53 -2.09
C ALA A 750 -17.13 23.30 -2.13
N PHE A 751 -18.39 23.53 -1.74
CA PHE A 751 -19.42 22.51 -1.74
C PHE A 751 -20.64 23.00 -2.56
N ILE A 752 -20.53 22.82 -3.89
CA ILE A 752 -21.46 23.36 -4.87
C ILE A 752 -22.08 22.23 -5.69
N PRO A 753 -23.41 21.95 -5.56
CA PRO A 753 -24.03 20.78 -6.19
C PRO A 753 -23.87 20.72 -7.71
N SER A 754 -23.97 21.86 -8.40
CA SER A 754 -23.85 21.92 -9.86
C SER A 754 -22.43 21.60 -10.38
N ARG A 755 -21.45 21.39 -9.49
CA ARG A 755 -20.09 20.95 -9.83
C ARG A 755 -19.89 19.45 -9.68
N GLN A 756 -20.91 18.70 -9.23
CA GLN A 756 -20.79 17.25 -9.03
C GLN A 756 -20.80 16.44 -10.34
N GLY A 757 -21.43 16.93 -11.38
CA GLY A 757 -21.46 16.26 -12.68
C GLY A 757 -22.61 15.28 -12.90
N GLY A 758 -22.66 14.67 -14.06
CA GLY A 758 -23.60 13.65 -14.47
C GLY A 758 -24.60 14.08 -15.57
N ASP A 759 -24.97 13.14 -16.45
CA ASP A 759 -26.01 13.36 -17.47
C ASP A 759 -27.40 12.99 -16.95
N ARG A 760 -28.42 13.70 -17.44
CA ARG A 760 -29.82 13.50 -17.06
C ARG A 760 -30.37 12.08 -17.32
N TYR A 761 -29.76 11.35 -18.24
CA TYR A 761 -30.12 9.94 -18.52
C TYR A 761 -29.20 8.94 -17.81
N GLU A 762 -28.21 9.42 -17.10
CA GLU A 762 -27.26 8.60 -16.34
C GLU A 762 -27.40 8.76 -14.81
N VAL A 763 -28.28 9.66 -14.33
CA VAL A 763 -28.58 9.73 -12.90
C VAL A 763 -29.08 8.38 -12.38
N PRO A 764 -28.87 8.03 -11.06
CA PRO A 764 -28.38 8.88 -9.99
C PRO A 764 -26.91 9.28 -10.12
N ASN A 765 -26.57 10.48 -9.60
CA ASN A 765 -25.19 10.96 -9.53
C ASN A 765 -24.35 10.06 -8.65
N HIS A 766 -24.91 9.58 -7.54
CA HIS A 766 -24.31 8.61 -6.64
C HIS A 766 -25.42 7.73 -6.03
N LEU A 767 -25.16 6.45 -5.94
CA LEU A 767 -25.97 5.47 -5.23
C LEU A 767 -25.61 5.40 -3.74
N GLY A 768 -25.94 4.33 -3.05
CA GLY A 768 -25.74 4.19 -1.63
C GLY A 768 -24.28 4.34 -1.15
N ASP A 769 -24.15 4.55 0.14
CA ASP A 769 -22.89 4.57 0.89
C ASP A 769 -21.88 5.66 0.46
N LEU A 770 -22.37 6.84 0.09
CA LEU A 770 -21.57 8.05 0.07
C LEU A 770 -21.34 8.51 1.51
N ILE A 771 -20.09 8.59 1.92
CA ILE A 771 -19.70 9.02 3.26
C ILE A 771 -18.87 10.29 3.15
N ILE A 772 -19.31 11.35 3.83
CA ILE A 772 -18.63 12.63 3.92
C ILE A 772 -18.15 12.80 5.37
N TRP A 773 -16.84 12.73 5.56
CA TRP A 773 -16.21 12.72 6.88
C TRP A 773 -15.29 13.91 7.07
N ASN A 774 -15.56 14.73 8.08
CA ASN A 774 -14.79 15.93 8.43
C ASN A 774 -14.50 16.84 7.22
N MET A 775 -15.48 17.02 6.34
CA MET A 775 -15.37 17.96 5.23
C MET A 775 -15.34 19.40 5.73
N ASN A 776 -14.32 20.15 5.33
CA ASN A 776 -14.18 21.59 5.59
C ASN A 776 -14.63 22.38 4.35
N ALA A 777 -15.87 22.86 4.34
CA ALA A 777 -16.37 23.66 3.23
C ALA A 777 -15.82 25.09 3.28
N THR A 778 -15.17 25.54 2.21
CA THR A 778 -14.72 26.94 2.08
C THR A 778 -15.83 27.85 1.57
N ARG A 779 -16.71 27.27 0.77
CA ARG A 779 -17.85 27.94 0.15
C ARG A 779 -18.99 26.98 -0.11
N THR A 780 -20.22 27.45 -0.05
CA THR A 780 -21.40 26.67 -0.40
C THR A 780 -22.22 27.36 -1.48
N GLY A 781 -23.00 26.58 -2.21
CA GLY A 781 -23.95 27.06 -3.22
C GLY A 781 -25.21 26.23 -3.23
N TYR A 782 -26.30 26.81 -3.72
CA TYR A 782 -27.62 26.16 -3.81
C TYR A 782 -28.22 26.37 -5.20
N GLU A 783 -29.05 25.45 -5.64
CA GLU A 783 -29.91 25.68 -6.77
C GLU A 783 -31.02 26.66 -6.40
N SER A 784 -31.45 27.49 -7.37
CA SER A 784 -32.41 28.59 -7.11
C SER A 784 -33.80 28.13 -6.61
N ASN A 785 -34.18 26.90 -6.92
CA ASN A 785 -35.46 26.29 -6.51
C ASN A 785 -35.41 25.60 -5.14
N TRP A 786 -34.23 25.55 -4.47
CA TRP A 786 -34.06 24.83 -3.21
C TRP A 786 -34.28 25.70 -1.96
N ASN A 787 -34.66 26.95 -2.09
CA ASN A 787 -35.00 27.84 -0.99
C ASN A 787 -33.91 27.89 0.11
N ASN A 788 -32.65 28.09 -0.28
CA ASN A 788 -31.46 28.11 0.57
C ASN A 788 -31.21 26.81 1.38
N GLN A 789 -31.67 25.71 0.87
CA GLN A 789 -31.36 24.38 1.39
C GLN A 789 -30.44 23.64 0.41
N PHE A 790 -29.65 22.71 0.90
CA PHE A 790 -28.91 21.75 0.07
C PHE A 790 -29.74 20.46 -0.03
N VAL A 791 -30.01 20.02 -1.25
CA VAL A 791 -30.88 18.90 -1.55
C VAL A 791 -30.10 17.83 -2.30
N TRP A 792 -30.10 16.60 -1.80
CA TRP A 792 -29.42 15.46 -2.44
C TRP A 792 -30.25 14.87 -3.58
N TRP A 793 -31.54 14.74 -3.37
CA TRP A 793 -32.44 14.17 -4.35
C TRP A 793 -33.60 15.14 -4.64
N ASP A 794 -33.50 15.84 -5.74
CA ASP A 794 -34.59 16.69 -6.25
C ASP A 794 -35.36 15.89 -7.31
N LYS A 795 -36.54 15.36 -6.95
CA LYS A 795 -37.37 14.61 -7.90
C LYS A 795 -37.86 15.42 -9.09
N SER A 796 -37.87 16.77 -8.97
CA SER A 796 -38.25 17.67 -10.07
C SER A 796 -37.06 17.98 -11.01
N SER A 797 -35.83 17.78 -10.57
CA SER A 797 -34.65 17.97 -11.38
C SER A 797 -34.33 16.74 -12.22
N ALA A 798 -33.88 16.94 -13.44
CA ALA A 798 -33.30 15.88 -14.25
C ALA A 798 -31.85 15.51 -13.86
N TRP A 799 -31.19 16.32 -13.02
CA TRP A 799 -29.73 16.29 -12.82
C TRP A 799 -29.28 16.00 -11.40
N SER A 800 -30.08 16.35 -10.39
CA SER A 800 -29.67 16.31 -8.99
C SER A 800 -30.33 15.12 -8.27
N LYS A 801 -29.67 13.96 -8.30
CA LYS A 801 -30.17 12.73 -7.71
C LYS A 801 -29.05 11.91 -7.10
N THR A 802 -28.79 12.15 -5.82
CA THR A 802 -27.86 11.36 -4.99
C THR A 802 -28.66 10.64 -3.90
N VAL A 803 -28.46 9.33 -3.77
CA VAL A 803 -29.06 8.56 -2.68
C VAL A 803 -28.56 9.10 -1.33
N PRO A 804 -29.43 9.18 -0.29
CA PRO A 804 -29.12 9.84 0.96
C PRO A 804 -27.75 9.44 1.56
N PRO A 805 -26.81 10.39 1.70
CA PRO A 805 -25.47 10.13 2.21
C PRO A 805 -25.40 10.07 3.73
N VAL A 806 -24.27 9.60 4.23
CA VAL A 806 -23.82 9.76 5.62
C VAL A 806 -22.88 10.96 5.71
N ILE A 807 -23.20 11.90 6.58
CA ILE A 807 -22.44 13.15 6.78
C ILE A 807 -22.02 13.24 8.24
N VAL A 808 -20.72 13.25 8.49
CA VAL A 808 -20.15 13.29 9.85
C VAL A 808 -19.07 14.36 9.93
N GLY A 809 -19.21 15.31 10.85
CA GLY A 809 -18.20 16.34 11.08
C GLY A 809 -18.09 17.38 9.96
N PHE A 810 -19.12 17.59 9.16
CA PHE A 810 -19.14 18.66 8.14
C PHE A 810 -19.04 20.04 8.80
N HIS A 811 -18.08 20.84 8.42
CA HIS A 811 -17.82 22.15 9.04
C HIS A 811 -17.28 23.18 8.02
N GLY A 812 -16.90 24.37 8.50
CA GLY A 812 -16.49 25.51 7.67
C GLY A 812 -17.67 26.40 7.28
N ALA A 813 -17.86 26.66 5.98
CA ALA A 813 -18.98 27.45 5.50
C ALA A 813 -20.33 26.81 5.86
N SER A 814 -21.25 27.62 6.30
CA SER A 814 -22.58 27.14 6.73
C SER A 814 -23.35 26.54 5.57
N ILE A 815 -23.97 25.39 5.80
CA ILE A 815 -24.85 24.71 4.87
C ILE A 815 -26.12 24.24 5.61
N ASN A 816 -27.25 24.33 4.96
CA ASN A 816 -28.51 23.81 5.46
C ASN A 816 -28.92 22.58 4.65
N PHE A 817 -28.54 21.39 5.10
CA PHE A 817 -28.99 20.14 4.50
C PHE A 817 -30.50 19.94 4.74
N ALA A 818 -31.26 19.77 3.66
CA ALA A 818 -32.69 19.51 3.78
C ALA A 818 -32.94 18.17 4.48
N GLU A 819 -33.90 18.11 5.38
CA GLU A 819 -34.34 16.84 5.96
C GLU A 819 -35.18 16.03 4.93
N THR A 820 -36.11 16.74 4.26
CA THR A 820 -36.94 16.25 3.17
C THR A 820 -37.09 17.30 2.08
N PHE A 821 -37.44 16.92 0.84
CA PHE A 821 -37.68 17.87 -0.23
C PHE A 821 -38.73 17.39 -1.24
N ILE A 822 -39.85 18.15 -1.36
CA ILE A 822 -41.00 17.85 -2.26
C ILE A 822 -41.67 16.51 -1.96
N SER A 823 -41.18 15.74 -1.02
CA SER A 823 -41.75 14.46 -0.55
C SER A 823 -41.32 14.25 0.90
N ASP A 824 -41.91 13.29 1.59
CA ASP A 824 -41.53 12.93 2.97
C ASP A 824 -40.33 11.96 3.02
N VAL A 825 -39.65 11.75 1.89
CA VAL A 825 -38.45 10.88 1.81
C VAL A 825 -37.22 11.61 2.39
N PRO A 826 -36.50 10.98 3.34
CA PRO A 826 -35.31 11.57 3.92
C PRO A 826 -34.22 11.88 2.87
N GLN A 827 -33.62 13.04 3.01
CA GLN A 827 -32.50 13.47 2.15
C GLN A 827 -31.14 12.98 2.64
N ASN A 828 -31.03 12.60 3.90
CA ASN A 828 -29.79 12.17 4.54
C ASN A 828 -30.04 10.83 5.24
N LYS A 829 -29.10 9.89 5.09
CA LYS A 829 -29.09 8.65 5.86
C LYS A 829 -28.70 8.93 7.32
N ARG A 830 -27.74 9.82 7.52
CA ARG A 830 -27.28 10.29 8.83
C ARG A 830 -26.59 11.64 8.72
N ILE A 831 -26.85 12.53 9.65
CA ILE A 831 -26.02 13.72 9.90
C ILE A 831 -25.57 13.69 11.36
N GLU A 832 -24.27 13.84 11.60
CA GLU A 832 -23.70 13.88 12.94
C GLU A 832 -22.67 15.01 13.03
N SER A 833 -22.74 15.81 14.10
CA SER A 833 -21.78 16.88 14.42
C SER A 833 -21.61 17.92 13.30
N GLN A 834 -22.72 18.37 12.70
CA GLN A 834 -22.68 19.46 11.73
C GLN A 834 -22.20 20.76 12.41
N GLY A 835 -21.24 21.43 11.77
CA GLY A 835 -20.59 22.66 12.25
C GLY A 835 -19.32 22.42 13.06
N SER A 836 -18.96 21.19 13.38
CA SER A 836 -17.73 20.86 14.13
C SER A 836 -17.06 19.58 13.64
N ARG A 837 -15.77 19.50 13.83
CA ARG A 837 -14.99 18.28 13.57
C ARG A 837 -15.36 17.17 14.56
N VAL A 838 -15.14 15.94 14.15
CA VAL A 838 -15.28 14.76 14.99
C VAL A 838 -13.96 13.99 15.09
N GLU A 839 -13.88 13.16 16.12
CA GLU A 839 -12.88 12.10 16.19
C GLU A 839 -13.54 10.73 15.86
N PRO A 840 -12.83 9.85 15.14
CA PRO A 840 -11.47 10.05 14.60
C PRO A 840 -11.43 11.11 13.50
N TYR A 841 -10.32 11.87 13.44
CA TYR A 841 -10.19 12.97 12.49
C TYR A 841 -10.23 12.51 11.02
N SER A 842 -9.68 11.32 10.73
CA SER A 842 -9.81 10.64 9.43
C SER A 842 -10.40 9.26 9.65
N LEU A 843 -11.47 8.96 8.92
CA LEU A 843 -12.11 7.65 8.95
C LEU A 843 -11.18 6.58 8.34
N TYR A 844 -10.58 6.87 7.18
CA TYR A 844 -9.67 5.95 6.51
C TYR A 844 -8.47 5.56 7.38
N GLU A 845 -7.82 6.54 8.02
CA GLU A 845 -6.69 6.28 8.91
C GLU A 845 -7.11 5.46 10.14
N ALA A 846 -8.28 5.73 10.70
CA ALA A 846 -8.79 5.00 11.84
C ALA A 846 -9.11 3.54 11.47
N GLN A 847 -9.69 3.32 10.31
CA GLN A 847 -9.98 1.98 9.80
C GLN A 847 -8.70 1.20 9.46
N LEU A 848 -7.68 1.85 8.84
CA LEU A 848 -6.35 1.25 8.64
C LEU A 848 -5.72 0.86 9.97
N ARG A 849 -5.75 1.77 10.97
CA ARG A 849 -5.23 1.50 12.30
C ARG A 849 -5.94 0.33 12.96
N ARG A 850 -7.26 0.24 12.81
CA ARG A 850 -8.03 -0.89 13.33
C ARG A 850 -7.61 -2.20 12.65
N ARG A 851 -7.51 -2.23 11.33
CA ARG A 851 -7.13 -3.41 10.56
C ARG A 851 -5.69 -3.84 10.76
N LEU A 852 -4.73 -2.90 10.66
CA LEU A 852 -3.29 -3.19 10.70
C LEU A 852 -2.69 -3.04 12.12
N GLY A 853 -3.42 -2.37 13.02
CA GLY A 853 -2.93 -1.96 14.34
C GLY A 853 -2.00 -0.75 14.30
N TYR A 854 -1.73 -0.16 13.15
CA TYR A 854 -0.94 1.08 12.97
C TYR A 854 -1.45 1.84 11.75
N VAL A 855 -1.13 3.13 11.69
CA VAL A 855 -1.26 3.90 10.44
C VAL A 855 0.05 3.76 9.66
N PRO A 856 0.03 3.31 8.40
CA PRO A 856 1.23 3.14 7.61
C PRO A 856 2.09 4.41 7.53
N ALA A 857 3.41 4.27 7.61
CA ALA A 857 4.33 5.39 7.63
C ALA A 857 4.21 6.29 6.40
N TRP A 858 3.95 5.70 5.23
CA TRP A 858 3.76 6.45 3.99
C TRP A 858 2.59 7.42 4.06
N LEU A 859 1.47 7.01 4.67
CA LEU A 859 0.28 7.86 4.82
C LEU A 859 0.52 8.94 5.88
N THR A 860 1.23 8.61 6.95
CA THR A 860 1.62 9.58 7.97
C THR A 860 2.55 10.66 7.40
N ALA A 861 3.45 10.30 6.50
CA ALA A 861 4.36 11.22 5.83
C ALA A 861 3.65 12.17 4.84
N LEU A 862 2.42 11.86 4.43
CA LEU A 862 1.61 12.73 3.57
C LEU A 862 0.87 13.86 4.33
N LYS A 863 0.85 13.84 5.65
CA LYS A 863 0.20 14.87 6.46
C LYS A 863 1.00 16.15 6.41
#